data_51cf0eff6cac66747b28c47d35cc692e
#
_entry.id   51cf0eff6cac66747b28c47d35cc692e
#
_cell.length_a   1.000
_cell.length_b   1.000
_cell.length_c   1.000
_cell.angle_alpha   90.00
_cell.angle_beta   90.00
_cell.angle_gamma   90.00
#
_symmetry.space_group_name_H-M   'P 1'
#
loop_
_entity.id
_entity.type
_entity.pdbx_description
1 polymer ?
#
loop_
_entity_poly.entity_id
_entity_poly.type
_entity_poly.pdbx_seq_one_letter_code
_entity_poly.pdbx_strand_id
1 'polypeptide(L)'
;MDTGVRAFLRLVEETPWLATCLAGRRFFPAQSPRFSTPAKPWPGPVQRALDLLGVRALYAHQALAVDLARAGRHVVVATPTASGKSLVYNLPVLEACHADSSARALYLFPLKALAQDQRRVLDRLAASLFPTPRTAIYDGDTSSSQRTRIRQNPPNILFTNPDMLHLGILPSHEKWAGFFAHLHFVVVDEVHTYRGVMGSHMAWVFRRLLRLCELYGARPTFVCSSATIANPAELAASLTGLPMEVVLEGTAASPPKHIVLMNGVEGAAQKAIGLLQEALRLGLRTIVYCKSRKMTELIALWAGQREARQRERISAYRAGFLPEERREIEARLGSGELLAVISTSALELGIDIGGLDLCILVGYPGSIMATLQRSGRVGRGGQEAATVFIGHEDALDQYFMHNPDEFFAMQPERAVINPGNPVIAASHLCCAAAEHSLGRDEPLVREHAALVAEMTRYGDLLRSGDGQEYFSRARQPQRDVSLRGTGATLPIIDVESGERIGLVDRFRAVLETHPGAVYLHRGQTYLVEDLDLGAGLVRARRANVGYYTRVRHEKSTEIIEIAASRVVLGAMVHLGRVRVTDQVTGYDRISVRSGKNLGTELLDMEPLVFVTRGVWIAIPEDLRRQVEREMVHFMGGIHAIEHAAIGMMPLLVLADRNDLGGISTPFHPQVGSGAIFIYDGLPGGCGLVDEAYAQYERLLERTMAAIRSCGCETGCPSCVHSPKCGSGNRPISKSAALRLLDGVIRGRPQSGVAGEGPGAFQPAEAAPPAVPVQGPRSAARAGQTSMAEGCAPSSRQQAPVAAGIRMLDGFRYAVLDLETRRSAQEVGGWHRADLMGVSCVVVHDSVSGEFREYLQEDVSRLVGDLVEYDLVVGFNILRFDFAVLGGLSRFDFSTLPTLDILADIHAILGYRLSLDHLARETLGAAKTASGMQALAWWKEGRLGEILEYCRHDVAVTRDLFEFGLRHGHLLFRNKAGKAVRLPVDWAARIAP
;
A
#
# COMPACT_ATOMS: atom_id res chain seq x y z
N MET A 1 29.63 -14.13 -42.76
CA MET A 1 29.20 -15.27 -41.91
C MET A 1 27.88 -14.91 -41.26
N ASP A 2 26.95 -15.83 -41.33
CA ASP A 2 25.65 -15.63 -40.74
C ASP A 2 25.80 -15.60 -39.23
N THR A 3 25.27 -14.56 -38.55
CA THR A 3 25.32 -14.50 -37.09
C THR A 3 24.53 -15.67 -36.51
N GLY A 4 24.90 -16.16 -35.30
CA GLY A 4 24.14 -17.23 -34.63
C GLY A 4 22.68 -16.90 -34.47
N VAL A 5 22.33 -15.61 -34.27
CA VAL A 5 20.94 -15.11 -34.15
C VAL A 5 20.18 -15.28 -35.49
N ARG A 6 20.81 -14.97 -36.62
CA ARG A 6 20.17 -15.17 -37.95
C ARG A 6 19.94 -16.64 -38.27
N ALA A 7 20.93 -17.48 -37.92
CA ALA A 7 20.77 -18.93 -38.08
C ALA A 7 19.61 -19.46 -37.22
N PHE A 8 19.48 -18.98 -35.99
CA PHE A 8 18.36 -19.30 -35.08
C PHE A 8 17.01 -18.89 -35.70
N LEU A 9 16.91 -17.65 -36.22
CA LEU A 9 15.66 -17.15 -36.83
C LEU A 9 15.25 -17.94 -38.06
N ARG A 10 16.21 -18.32 -38.95
CA ARG A 10 15.93 -19.21 -40.07
C ARG A 10 15.42 -20.58 -39.62
N LEU A 11 16.04 -21.14 -38.57
CA LEU A 11 15.59 -22.41 -38.01
C LEU A 11 14.16 -22.33 -37.50
N VAL A 12 13.76 -21.22 -36.88
CA VAL A 12 12.37 -20.97 -36.42
C VAL A 12 11.41 -20.93 -37.59
N GLU A 13 11.81 -20.35 -38.73
CA GLU A 13 11.00 -20.27 -39.98
C GLU A 13 10.96 -21.61 -40.76
N GLU A 14 12.03 -22.36 -40.74
CA GLU A 14 12.16 -23.62 -41.52
C GLU A 14 11.63 -24.86 -40.77
N THR A 15 11.56 -24.78 -39.42
CA THR A 15 11.07 -25.92 -38.63
C THR A 15 9.53 -25.95 -38.62
N PRO A 16 8.86 -26.95 -39.20
CA PRO A 16 7.40 -26.91 -39.42
C PRO A 16 6.57 -26.61 -38.16
N TRP A 17 6.89 -27.25 -37.04
CA TRP A 17 6.11 -27.06 -35.80
C TRP A 17 6.35 -25.70 -35.10
N LEU A 18 7.42 -24.98 -35.45
CA LEU A 18 7.69 -23.61 -35.03
C LEU A 18 7.07 -22.61 -35.98
N ALA A 19 7.23 -22.83 -37.28
CA ALA A 19 6.71 -21.95 -38.33
C ALA A 19 5.18 -21.80 -38.28
N THR A 20 4.43 -22.88 -37.98
CA THR A 20 2.97 -22.82 -37.79
C THR A 20 2.53 -21.98 -36.58
N CYS A 21 3.41 -21.73 -35.63
CA CYS A 21 3.13 -20.91 -34.46
C CYS A 21 3.49 -19.43 -34.63
N LEU A 22 4.16 -19.08 -35.75
CA LEU A 22 4.61 -17.70 -35.98
C LEU A 22 3.40 -16.78 -36.23
N ALA A 23 3.19 -15.80 -35.33
CA ALA A 23 2.12 -14.80 -35.40
C ALA A 23 2.61 -13.50 -36.07
N GLY A 24 3.86 -13.10 -35.83
CA GLY A 24 4.42 -11.88 -36.39
C GLY A 24 5.91 -11.73 -36.12
N ARG A 25 6.56 -10.90 -36.94
CA ARG A 25 7.99 -10.60 -36.82
C ARG A 25 8.27 -9.16 -37.24
N ARG A 26 9.14 -8.47 -36.46
CA ARG A 26 9.62 -7.14 -36.82
C ARG A 26 11.13 -7.03 -36.60
N PHE A 27 11.80 -6.34 -37.52
CA PHE A 27 13.22 -5.98 -37.42
C PHE A 27 13.36 -4.51 -37.07
N PHE A 28 14.20 -4.21 -36.10
CA PHE A 28 14.59 -2.86 -35.66
C PHE A 28 16.06 -2.66 -36.04
N PRO A 29 16.39 -1.73 -36.95
CA PRO A 29 17.76 -1.49 -37.37
C PRO A 29 18.60 -0.88 -36.26
N ALA A 30 19.91 -1.00 -36.37
CA ALA A 30 20.86 -0.36 -35.51
C ALA A 30 20.69 1.17 -35.54
N GLN A 31 20.86 1.81 -34.37
CA GLN A 31 20.87 3.26 -34.24
C GLN A 31 22.27 3.74 -33.89
N SER A 32 22.78 4.75 -34.63
CA SER A 32 24.06 5.39 -34.35
C SER A 32 23.95 6.32 -33.11
N PRO A 33 24.99 6.40 -32.29
CA PRO A 33 24.99 7.30 -31.13
C PRO A 33 25.08 8.75 -31.56
N ARG A 34 24.45 9.67 -30.80
CA ARG A 34 24.64 11.11 -30.92
C ARG A 34 25.30 11.63 -29.64
N PHE A 35 26.41 12.32 -29.79
CA PHE A 35 27.21 12.86 -28.69
C PHE A 35 27.01 14.37 -28.59
N SER A 36 27.19 14.90 -27.37
CA SER A 36 27.22 16.33 -27.09
C SER A 36 28.17 16.63 -25.94
N THR A 37 28.66 17.88 -25.89
CA THR A 37 29.51 18.36 -24.81
C THR A 37 28.65 19.14 -23.82
N PRO A 38 28.77 18.90 -22.48
CA PRO A 38 28.11 19.75 -21.49
C PRO A 38 28.52 21.23 -21.60
N ALA A 39 27.61 22.14 -21.23
CA ALA A 39 27.84 23.59 -21.32
C ALA A 39 29.06 24.07 -20.51
N LYS A 40 29.36 23.38 -19.41
CA LYS A 40 30.55 23.65 -18.59
C LYS A 40 31.51 22.46 -18.62
N PRO A 41 32.84 22.66 -18.77
CA PRO A 41 33.81 21.57 -18.69
C PRO A 41 33.82 20.96 -17.31
N TRP A 42 34.27 19.70 -17.24
CA TRP A 42 34.41 18.99 -15.97
C TRP A 42 35.66 19.46 -15.21
N PRO A 43 35.65 19.51 -13.87
CA PRO A 43 36.86 19.57 -13.06
C PRO A 43 37.80 18.42 -13.44
N GLY A 44 39.13 18.68 -13.40
CA GLY A 44 40.11 17.70 -13.82
C GLY A 44 39.97 16.29 -13.21
N PRO A 45 39.63 16.13 -11.91
CA PRO A 45 39.42 14.82 -11.30
C PRO A 45 38.17 14.08 -11.88
N VAL A 46 37.11 14.80 -12.17
CA VAL A 46 35.87 14.22 -12.77
C VAL A 46 36.14 13.83 -14.23
N GLN A 47 36.91 14.64 -14.97
CA GLN A 47 37.33 14.29 -16.32
C GLN A 47 38.18 13.00 -16.31
N ARG A 48 39.18 12.88 -15.39
CA ARG A 48 39.95 11.64 -15.26
C ARG A 48 39.09 10.42 -14.94
N ALA A 49 38.02 10.59 -14.16
CA ALA A 49 37.08 9.51 -13.89
C ALA A 49 36.39 9.00 -15.17
N LEU A 50 35.98 9.92 -16.05
CA LEU A 50 35.42 9.57 -17.36
C LEU A 50 36.46 8.88 -18.26
N ASP A 51 37.66 9.39 -18.29
CA ASP A 51 38.77 8.83 -19.11
C ASP A 51 39.08 7.38 -18.67
N LEU A 52 39.11 7.10 -17.36
CA LEU A 52 39.33 5.74 -16.81
C LEU A 52 38.21 4.76 -17.19
N LEU A 53 36.99 5.24 -17.38
CA LEU A 53 35.88 4.43 -17.90
C LEU A 53 35.89 4.32 -19.44
N GLY A 54 36.81 4.95 -20.14
CA GLY A 54 36.83 5.01 -21.60
C GLY A 54 35.71 5.89 -22.21
N VAL A 55 35.10 6.76 -21.42
CA VAL A 55 34.04 7.66 -21.87
C VAL A 55 34.64 8.94 -22.43
N ARG A 56 34.86 8.99 -23.74
CA ARG A 56 35.47 10.14 -24.43
C ARG A 56 34.48 11.30 -24.64
N ALA A 57 33.20 11.00 -24.79
CA ALA A 57 32.13 11.99 -24.96
C ALA A 57 30.82 11.46 -24.34
N LEU A 58 29.97 12.37 -23.86
CA LEU A 58 28.65 12.02 -23.36
C LEU A 58 27.65 11.91 -24.51
N TYR A 59 26.70 11.02 -24.41
CA TYR A 59 25.53 11.07 -25.27
C TYR A 59 24.77 12.40 -25.09
N ALA A 60 24.11 12.89 -26.14
CA ALA A 60 23.45 14.18 -26.09
C ALA A 60 22.39 14.28 -24.97
N HIS A 61 21.63 13.21 -24.69
CA HIS A 61 20.68 13.16 -23.56
C HIS A 61 21.39 13.22 -22.19
N GLN A 62 22.59 12.63 -22.07
CA GLN A 62 23.38 12.71 -20.83
C GLN A 62 23.88 14.13 -20.58
N ALA A 63 24.46 14.78 -21.61
CA ALA A 63 24.95 16.15 -21.52
C ALA A 63 23.84 17.12 -21.13
N LEU A 64 22.68 17.06 -21.79
CA LEU A 64 21.52 17.87 -21.48
C LEU A 64 21.03 17.67 -20.03
N ALA A 65 20.87 16.43 -19.59
CA ALA A 65 20.37 16.13 -18.24
C ALA A 65 21.37 16.59 -17.16
N VAL A 66 22.67 16.44 -17.40
CA VAL A 66 23.74 16.96 -16.52
C VAL A 66 23.67 18.47 -16.40
N ASP A 67 23.52 19.19 -17.50
CA ASP A 67 23.44 20.67 -17.48
C ASP A 67 22.20 21.15 -16.72
N LEU A 68 21.06 20.47 -16.87
CA LEU A 68 19.85 20.75 -16.07
C LEU A 68 20.10 20.51 -14.57
N ALA A 69 20.69 19.38 -14.20
CA ALA A 69 20.98 19.07 -12.80
C ALA A 69 21.99 20.08 -12.17
N ARG A 70 23.02 20.51 -12.92
CA ARG A 70 23.98 21.55 -12.51
C ARG A 70 23.33 22.91 -12.32
N ALA A 71 22.24 23.20 -13.09
CA ALA A 71 21.46 24.42 -12.95
C ALA A 71 20.47 24.38 -11.77
N GLY A 72 20.48 23.30 -10.96
CA GLY A 72 19.54 23.11 -9.84
C GLY A 72 18.12 22.76 -10.30
N ARG A 73 17.91 22.38 -11.58
CA ARG A 73 16.61 21.98 -12.11
C ARG A 73 16.36 20.51 -11.78
N HIS A 74 15.17 20.22 -11.30
CA HIS A 74 14.75 18.83 -11.10
C HIS A 74 14.54 18.16 -12.46
N VAL A 75 15.12 16.98 -12.67
CA VAL A 75 15.14 16.33 -13.99
C VAL A 75 14.73 14.87 -13.90
N VAL A 76 13.95 14.41 -14.88
CA VAL A 76 13.67 13.00 -15.12
C VAL A 76 14.17 12.57 -16.49
N VAL A 77 14.99 11.52 -16.52
CA VAL A 77 15.54 10.93 -17.75
C VAL A 77 14.84 9.60 -18.03
N ALA A 78 13.99 9.57 -19.06
CA ALA A 78 13.19 8.39 -19.44
C ALA A 78 13.63 7.88 -20.82
N THR A 79 14.83 7.33 -20.88
CA THR A 79 15.44 6.77 -22.10
C THR A 79 15.50 5.26 -22.02
N PRO A 80 15.66 4.54 -23.17
CA PRO A 80 15.74 3.08 -23.19
C PRO A 80 16.78 2.49 -22.23
N THR A 81 16.67 1.21 -21.94
CA THR A 81 17.67 0.48 -21.13
C THR A 81 19.05 0.51 -21.83
N ALA A 82 20.11 0.45 -21.02
CA ALA A 82 21.51 0.51 -21.49
C ALA A 82 21.91 1.84 -22.17
N SER A 83 21.20 2.95 -21.95
CA SER A 83 21.55 4.30 -22.46
C SER A 83 22.51 5.06 -21.55
N GLY A 84 23.05 4.45 -20.50
CA GLY A 84 24.02 5.06 -19.59
C GLY A 84 23.45 6.11 -18.64
N LYS A 85 22.19 5.97 -18.22
CA LYS A 85 21.48 6.90 -17.30
C LYS A 85 22.21 7.17 -15.99
N SER A 86 23.03 6.23 -15.48
CA SER A 86 23.76 6.40 -14.21
C SER A 86 24.77 7.55 -14.25
N LEU A 87 25.36 7.87 -15.40
CA LEU A 87 26.26 9.02 -15.51
C LEU A 87 25.53 10.36 -15.29
N VAL A 88 24.26 10.44 -15.63
CA VAL A 88 23.44 11.67 -15.48
C VAL A 88 23.40 12.15 -14.04
N TYR A 89 23.27 11.24 -13.08
CA TYR A 89 23.23 11.60 -11.66
C TYR A 89 24.60 11.46 -10.96
N ASN A 90 25.45 10.52 -11.39
CA ASN A 90 26.76 10.34 -10.76
C ASN A 90 27.70 11.52 -10.99
N LEU A 91 27.72 12.08 -12.21
CA LEU A 91 28.65 13.16 -12.55
C LEU A 91 28.38 14.47 -11.77
N PRO A 92 27.14 15.04 -11.72
CA PRO A 92 26.87 16.23 -10.93
C PRO A 92 27.11 16.02 -9.43
N VAL A 93 26.79 14.84 -8.90
CA VAL A 93 27.01 14.51 -7.48
C VAL A 93 28.52 14.46 -7.15
N LEU A 94 29.34 13.82 -8.00
CA LEU A 94 30.78 13.78 -7.81
C LEU A 94 31.42 15.17 -7.93
N GLU A 95 30.94 15.99 -8.86
CA GLU A 95 31.37 17.39 -9.00
C GLU A 95 31.05 18.20 -7.74
N ALA A 96 29.82 18.08 -7.20
CA ALA A 96 29.43 18.73 -5.95
C ALA A 96 30.29 18.27 -4.76
N CYS A 97 30.53 16.97 -4.64
CA CYS A 97 31.40 16.42 -3.58
C CYS A 97 32.86 16.85 -3.72
N HIS A 98 33.34 17.10 -4.96
CA HIS A 98 34.66 17.64 -5.21
C HIS A 98 34.75 19.11 -4.83
N ALA A 99 33.71 19.89 -5.15
CA ALA A 99 33.68 21.33 -4.84
C ALA A 99 33.46 21.58 -3.33
N ASP A 100 32.65 20.78 -2.68
CA ASP A 100 32.36 20.83 -1.24
C ASP A 100 32.38 19.43 -0.62
N SER A 101 33.37 19.17 0.23
CA SER A 101 33.50 17.88 0.95
C SER A 101 32.35 17.62 1.93
N SER A 102 31.58 18.65 2.33
CA SER A 102 30.39 18.52 3.16
C SER A 102 29.14 18.12 2.36
N ALA A 103 29.15 18.27 1.02
CA ALA A 103 28.02 17.93 0.17
C ALA A 103 27.53 16.48 0.36
N ARG A 104 26.23 16.31 0.41
CA ARG A 104 25.57 15.01 0.61
C ARG A 104 24.60 14.70 -0.54
N ALA A 105 24.49 13.41 -0.86
CA ALA A 105 23.50 12.91 -1.81
C ALA A 105 22.81 11.66 -1.25
N LEU A 106 21.49 11.60 -1.43
CA LEU A 106 20.65 10.45 -1.09
C LEU A 106 20.28 9.69 -2.38
N TYR A 107 20.70 8.43 -2.48
CA TYR A 107 20.43 7.56 -3.63
C TYR A 107 19.37 6.53 -3.25
N LEU A 108 18.23 6.55 -3.94
CA LEU A 108 17.09 5.69 -3.68
C LEU A 108 16.91 4.67 -4.82
N PHE A 109 17.01 3.39 -4.47
CA PHE A 109 16.86 2.26 -5.39
C PHE A 109 15.72 1.34 -4.94
N PRO A 110 14.91 0.80 -5.87
CA PRO A 110 13.84 -0.13 -5.52
C PRO A 110 14.34 -1.50 -5.05
N LEU A 111 15.55 -1.90 -5.47
CA LEU A 111 16.16 -3.19 -5.17
C LEU A 111 17.52 -3.05 -4.52
N LYS A 112 17.82 -3.88 -3.49
CA LYS A 112 19.10 -3.92 -2.80
C LYS A 112 20.27 -4.31 -3.72
N ALA A 113 20.04 -5.29 -4.62
CA ALA A 113 21.07 -5.74 -5.57
C ALA A 113 21.48 -4.62 -6.53
N LEU A 114 20.51 -3.85 -7.04
CA LEU A 114 20.77 -2.70 -7.89
C LEU A 114 21.58 -1.61 -7.16
N ALA A 115 21.23 -1.33 -5.90
CA ALA A 115 21.99 -0.37 -5.08
C ALA A 115 23.46 -0.81 -4.89
N GLN A 116 23.70 -2.10 -4.68
CA GLN A 116 25.07 -2.66 -4.54
C GLN A 116 25.87 -2.54 -5.83
N ASP A 117 25.24 -2.83 -6.98
CA ASP A 117 25.90 -2.73 -8.28
C ASP A 117 26.24 -1.29 -8.64
N GLN A 118 25.26 -0.37 -8.50
CA GLN A 118 25.46 1.06 -8.76
C GLN A 118 26.50 1.69 -7.81
N ARG A 119 26.56 1.24 -6.56
CA ARG A 119 27.63 1.66 -5.65
C ARG A 119 29.01 1.26 -6.15
N ARG A 120 29.18 0.01 -6.63
CA ARG A 120 30.48 -0.44 -7.18
C ARG A 120 30.91 0.41 -8.39
N VAL A 121 29.97 0.76 -9.27
CA VAL A 121 30.24 1.65 -10.41
C VAL A 121 30.64 3.03 -9.91
N LEU A 122 29.92 3.59 -8.95
CA LEU A 122 30.21 4.91 -8.38
C LEU A 122 31.56 4.93 -7.63
N ASP A 123 31.88 3.90 -6.85
CA ASP A 123 33.17 3.82 -6.11
C ASP A 123 34.37 3.82 -7.07
N ARG A 124 34.26 3.20 -8.26
CA ARG A 124 35.30 3.27 -9.31
C ARG A 124 35.44 4.68 -9.88
N LEU A 125 34.35 5.39 -10.13
CA LEU A 125 34.34 6.78 -10.57
C LEU A 125 34.95 7.71 -9.50
N ALA A 126 34.55 7.52 -8.26
CA ALA A 126 34.96 8.34 -7.13
C ALA A 126 36.46 8.19 -6.78
N ALA A 127 37.08 7.06 -7.13
CA ALA A 127 38.50 6.78 -6.82
C ALA A 127 39.48 7.80 -7.41
N SER A 128 39.13 8.52 -8.47
CA SER A 128 39.93 9.58 -9.09
C SER A 128 39.83 10.95 -8.42
N LEU A 129 38.91 11.12 -7.45
CA LEU A 129 38.72 12.37 -6.70
C LEU A 129 39.54 12.37 -5.41
N PHE A 130 40.00 13.55 -5.02
CA PHE A 130 40.64 13.76 -3.73
C PHE A 130 40.09 15.04 -3.06
N PRO A 131 39.63 14.94 -1.79
CA PRO A 131 39.38 13.70 -1.04
C PRO A 131 38.33 12.80 -1.70
N THR A 132 38.51 11.48 -1.63
CA THR A 132 37.58 10.52 -2.22
C THR A 132 36.24 10.56 -1.46
N PRO A 133 35.09 10.83 -2.13
CA PRO A 133 33.78 10.83 -1.50
C PRO A 133 33.45 9.46 -0.89
N ARG A 134 33.00 9.46 0.37
CA ARG A 134 32.62 8.23 1.06
C ARG A 134 31.23 7.80 0.66
N THR A 135 31.07 6.51 0.37
CA THR A 135 29.78 5.90 0.05
C THR A 135 29.39 4.87 1.11
N ALA A 136 28.10 4.72 1.39
CA ALA A 136 27.60 3.64 2.24
C ALA A 136 26.21 3.18 1.78
N ILE A 137 25.89 1.90 2.04
CA ILE A 137 24.55 1.35 1.90
C ILE A 137 23.89 1.31 3.28
N TYR A 138 22.66 1.78 3.35
CA TYR A 138 21.82 1.75 4.54
C TYR A 138 20.49 1.11 4.20
N ASP A 139 20.40 -0.21 4.39
CA ASP A 139 19.25 -1.03 4.05
C ASP A 139 18.93 -2.07 5.13
N GLY A 140 18.01 -3.01 4.84
CA GLY A 140 17.61 -4.06 5.78
C GLY A 140 18.74 -5.03 6.15
N ASP A 141 19.76 -5.19 5.30
CA ASP A 141 20.89 -6.10 5.52
C ASP A 141 22.06 -5.43 6.28
N THR A 142 22.00 -4.10 6.43
CA THR A 142 23.01 -3.34 7.20
C THR A 142 22.92 -3.69 8.69
N SER A 143 23.99 -4.22 9.28
CA SER A 143 24.04 -4.62 10.69
C SER A 143 23.84 -3.43 11.65
N SER A 144 23.39 -3.69 12.88
CA SER A 144 23.14 -2.66 13.89
C SER A 144 24.39 -1.82 14.20
N SER A 145 25.57 -2.43 14.25
CA SER A 145 26.84 -1.75 14.46
C SER A 145 27.21 -0.83 13.29
N GLN A 146 27.04 -1.31 12.06
CA GLN A 146 27.24 -0.51 10.85
C GLN A 146 26.25 0.66 10.79
N ARG A 147 24.98 0.45 11.10
CA ARG A 147 23.96 1.52 11.16
C ARG A 147 24.36 2.61 12.14
N THR A 148 24.88 2.24 13.30
CA THR A 148 25.34 3.21 14.30
C THR A 148 26.53 4.02 13.78
N ARG A 149 27.54 3.37 13.18
CA ARG A 149 28.71 4.04 12.57
C ARG A 149 28.30 5.01 11.46
N ILE A 150 27.39 4.60 10.57
CA ILE A 150 26.90 5.45 9.46
C ILE A 150 26.20 6.69 9.99
N ARG A 151 25.37 6.56 11.04
CA ARG A 151 24.68 7.71 11.67
C ARG A 151 25.64 8.67 12.39
N GLN A 152 26.64 8.13 13.07
CA GLN A 152 27.65 8.96 13.76
C GLN A 152 28.57 9.72 12.79
N ASN A 153 28.84 9.14 11.64
CA ASN A 153 29.68 9.73 10.60
C ASN A 153 29.09 9.50 9.22
N PRO A 154 28.06 10.29 8.83
CA PRO A 154 27.33 10.11 7.59
C PRO A 154 28.25 10.21 6.35
N PRO A 155 28.07 9.33 5.34
CA PRO A 155 28.83 9.38 4.10
C PRO A 155 28.43 10.58 3.24
N ASN A 156 29.23 10.89 2.22
CA ASN A 156 28.84 11.87 1.20
C ASN A 156 27.64 11.35 0.38
N ILE A 157 27.66 10.06 0.05
CA ILE A 157 26.60 9.45 -0.77
C ILE A 157 26.03 8.24 -0.03
N LEU A 158 24.74 8.33 0.31
CA LEU A 158 24.01 7.30 1.04
C LEU A 158 23.06 6.57 0.09
N PHE A 159 23.34 5.28 -0.12
CA PHE A 159 22.45 4.38 -0.87
C PHE A 159 21.42 3.77 0.08
N THR A 160 20.15 3.83 -0.29
CA THR A 160 19.05 3.28 0.52
C THR A 160 17.89 2.80 -0.37
N ASN A 161 16.84 2.31 0.27
CA ASN A 161 15.60 1.91 -0.40
C ASN A 161 14.38 2.59 0.26
N PRO A 162 13.19 2.54 -0.37
CA PRO A 162 11.96 3.13 0.14
C PRO A 162 11.63 2.76 1.59
N ASP A 163 11.71 1.47 1.92
CA ASP A 163 11.35 0.97 3.25
C ASP A 163 12.28 1.55 4.33
N MET A 164 13.58 1.64 4.06
CA MET A 164 14.53 2.19 5.03
C MET A 164 14.43 3.70 5.15
N LEU A 165 14.13 4.41 4.07
CA LEU A 165 13.84 5.84 4.14
C LEU A 165 12.62 6.08 5.04
N HIS A 166 11.53 5.34 4.81
CA HIS A 166 10.28 5.45 5.56
C HIS A 166 10.39 5.03 7.03
N LEU A 167 11.01 3.86 7.31
CA LEU A 167 11.03 3.25 8.65
C LEU A 167 12.22 3.66 9.50
N GLY A 168 13.36 4.01 8.89
CA GLY A 168 14.63 4.17 9.61
C GLY A 168 15.24 5.56 9.56
N ILE A 169 15.13 6.29 8.45
CA ILE A 169 15.77 7.58 8.26
C ILE A 169 14.86 8.73 8.70
N LEU A 170 13.68 8.88 8.07
CA LEU A 170 12.76 9.98 8.36
C LEU A 170 12.30 10.02 9.83
N PRO A 171 11.86 8.90 10.47
CA PRO A 171 11.46 8.93 11.87
C PRO A 171 12.59 9.18 12.88
N SER A 172 13.82 9.11 12.42
CA SER A 172 15.02 9.34 13.23
C SER A 172 15.82 10.54 12.73
N HIS A 173 15.17 11.48 12.04
CA HIS A 173 15.80 12.61 11.32
C HIS A 173 16.76 13.43 12.18
N GLU A 174 16.52 13.57 13.49
CA GLU A 174 17.41 14.26 14.42
C GLU A 174 18.84 13.66 14.40
N LYS A 175 18.94 12.32 14.28
CA LYS A 175 20.23 11.61 14.16
C LYS A 175 20.90 11.78 12.80
N TRP A 176 20.17 12.32 11.82
CA TRP A 176 20.57 12.60 10.45
C TRP A 176 20.65 14.09 10.15
N ALA A 177 20.46 14.98 11.16
CA ALA A 177 20.39 16.43 10.99
C ALA A 177 21.55 16.98 10.14
N GLY A 178 22.80 16.57 10.44
CA GLY A 178 23.97 16.99 9.66
C GLY A 178 24.01 16.44 8.23
N PHE A 179 23.37 15.30 7.96
CA PHE A 179 23.20 14.80 6.60
C PHE A 179 22.17 15.61 5.82
N PHE A 180 21.00 15.88 6.44
CA PHE A 180 19.95 16.66 5.82
C PHE A 180 20.35 18.11 5.56
N ALA A 181 21.07 18.75 6.50
CA ALA A 181 21.50 20.14 6.34
C ALA A 181 22.42 20.37 5.11
N HIS A 182 23.14 19.32 4.65
CA HIS A 182 24.05 19.39 3.51
C HIS A 182 23.53 18.56 2.31
N LEU A 183 22.28 18.20 2.27
CA LEU A 183 21.70 17.38 1.20
C LEU A 183 21.51 18.24 -0.06
N HIS A 184 22.35 17.99 -1.08
CA HIS A 184 22.33 18.69 -2.37
C HIS A 184 21.52 17.96 -3.44
N PHE A 185 21.57 16.62 -3.41
CA PHE A 185 20.91 15.79 -4.43
C PHE A 185 20.10 14.66 -3.82
N VAL A 186 18.92 14.41 -4.39
CA VAL A 186 18.14 13.18 -4.20
C VAL A 186 18.05 12.48 -5.55
N VAL A 187 18.71 11.33 -5.65
CA VAL A 187 18.69 10.47 -6.85
C VAL A 187 17.64 9.40 -6.66
N VAL A 188 16.68 9.32 -7.59
CA VAL A 188 15.62 8.31 -7.58
C VAL A 188 15.73 7.47 -8.86
N ASP A 189 16.24 6.26 -8.72
CA ASP A 189 16.38 5.36 -9.87
C ASP A 189 15.15 4.48 -10.07
N GLU A 190 14.89 4.12 -11.33
CA GLU A 190 13.77 3.28 -11.75
C GLU A 190 12.39 3.81 -11.27
N VAL A 191 12.13 5.13 -11.46
CA VAL A 191 10.93 5.85 -10.98
C VAL A 191 9.62 5.17 -11.40
N HIS A 192 9.58 4.53 -12.59
CA HIS A 192 8.41 3.79 -13.09
C HIS A 192 7.99 2.60 -12.20
N THR A 193 8.87 2.17 -11.26
CA THR A 193 8.50 1.14 -10.28
C THR A 193 7.61 1.68 -9.18
N TYR A 194 7.64 3.00 -8.95
CA TYR A 194 6.81 3.71 -7.97
C TYR A 194 5.48 4.11 -8.60
N ARG A 195 4.59 3.15 -8.79
CA ARG A 195 3.25 3.31 -9.38
C ARG A 195 2.18 2.71 -8.47
N GLY A 196 0.90 3.00 -8.77
CA GLY A 196 -0.23 2.51 -7.99
C GLY A 196 -0.10 2.87 -6.51
N VAL A 197 -0.37 1.91 -5.63
CA VAL A 197 -0.30 2.09 -4.16
C VAL A 197 1.11 2.46 -3.70
N MET A 198 2.12 1.74 -4.17
CA MET A 198 3.51 2.02 -3.78
C MET A 198 3.94 3.43 -4.19
N GLY A 199 3.57 3.87 -5.39
CA GLY A 199 3.84 5.23 -5.86
C GLY A 199 3.09 6.28 -5.04
N SER A 200 1.85 6.02 -4.67
CA SER A 200 1.05 6.91 -3.82
C SER A 200 1.67 7.09 -2.43
N HIS A 201 2.15 6.01 -1.81
CA HIS A 201 2.93 6.09 -0.57
C HIS A 201 4.25 6.82 -0.75
N MET A 202 4.99 6.55 -1.85
CA MET A 202 6.26 7.21 -2.11
C MET A 202 6.12 8.72 -2.32
N ALA A 203 5.03 9.17 -2.93
CA ALA A 203 4.72 10.59 -3.03
C ALA A 203 4.64 11.26 -1.65
N TRP A 204 4.06 10.60 -0.66
CA TRP A 204 4.03 11.07 0.73
C TRP A 204 5.39 10.97 1.42
N VAL A 205 6.14 9.91 1.16
CA VAL A 205 7.53 9.77 1.68
C VAL A 205 8.41 10.92 1.18
N PHE A 206 8.28 11.32 -0.09
CA PHE A 206 9.04 12.46 -0.64
C PHE A 206 8.54 13.81 -0.08
N ARG A 207 7.24 14.02 0.12
CA ARG A 207 6.72 15.21 0.79
C ARG A 207 7.27 15.34 2.22
N ARG A 208 7.32 14.24 2.97
CA ARG A 208 7.90 14.20 4.31
C ARG A 208 9.42 14.44 4.27
N LEU A 209 10.14 13.87 3.30
CA LEU A 209 11.56 14.13 3.08
C LEU A 209 11.84 15.61 2.82
N LEU A 210 11.11 16.23 1.89
CA LEU A 210 11.25 17.64 1.56
C LEU A 210 10.95 18.54 2.76
N ARG A 211 9.91 18.23 3.52
CA ARG A 211 9.58 18.95 4.76
C ARG A 211 10.74 18.93 5.77
N LEU A 212 11.37 17.77 5.96
CA LEU A 212 12.53 17.66 6.84
C LEU A 212 13.76 18.35 6.26
N CYS A 213 13.98 18.30 4.94
CA CYS A 213 15.04 19.08 4.30
C CYS A 213 14.86 20.58 4.56
N GLU A 214 13.65 21.10 4.42
CA GLU A 214 13.33 22.50 4.70
C GLU A 214 13.57 22.86 6.18
N LEU A 215 13.19 21.97 7.12
CA LEU A 215 13.47 22.12 8.56
C LEU A 215 14.98 22.30 8.84
N TYR A 216 15.83 21.60 8.09
CA TYR A 216 17.30 21.68 8.22
C TYR A 216 17.95 22.67 7.24
N GLY A 217 17.17 23.48 6.52
CA GLY A 217 17.65 24.54 5.62
C GLY A 217 18.16 24.05 4.25
N ALA A 218 17.90 22.80 3.86
CA ALA A 218 18.33 22.24 2.58
C ALA A 218 17.21 22.24 1.53
N ARG A 219 17.59 22.40 0.25
CA ARG A 219 16.69 22.30 -0.92
C ARG A 219 17.37 21.42 -1.99
N PRO A 220 17.27 20.10 -1.87
CA PRO A 220 17.98 19.19 -2.77
C PRO A 220 17.39 19.18 -4.17
N THR A 221 18.26 19.04 -5.18
CA THR A 221 17.87 18.81 -6.56
C THR A 221 17.53 17.33 -6.77
N PHE A 222 16.34 17.04 -7.30
CA PHE A 222 15.94 15.68 -7.66
C PHE A 222 16.45 15.32 -9.05
N VAL A 223 17.15 14.20 -9.16
CA VAL A 223 17.57 13.58 -10.42
C VAL A 223 16.95 12.20 -10.50
N CYS A 224 15.96 12.05 -11.38
CA CYS A 224 15.19 10.85 -11.54
C CYS A 224 15.59 10.10 -12.82
N SER A 225 15.72 8.78 -12.76
CA SER A 225 15.83 7.93 -13.94
C SER A 225 14.64 6.98 -14.06
N SER A 226 14.22 6.72 -15.29
CA SER A 226 13.07 5.86 -15.60
C SER A 226 13.36 4.97 -16.81
N ALA A 227 12.65 3.83 -16.90
CA ALA A 227 12.40 3.21 -18.21
C ALA A 227 11.52 4.11 -19.07
N THR A 228 11.36 3.76 -20.32
CA THR A 228 10.43 4.43 -21.22
C THR A 228 8.99 4.16 -20.78
N ILE A 229 8.28 5.20 -20.38
CA ILE A 229 6.83 5.23 -20.06
C ILE A 229 6.19 6.41 -20.79
N ALA A 230 4.86 6.42 -20.91
CA ALA A 230 4.16 7.49 -21.67
C ALA A 230 4.21 8.85 -20.96
N ASN A 231 4.26 8.89 -19.62
CA ASN A 231 4.11 10.12 -18.82
C ASN A 231 5.20 10.31 -17.74
N PRO A 232 6.51 10.28 -18.08
CA PRO A 232 7.57 10.32 -17.07
C PRO A 232 7.62 11.66 -16.30
N ALA A 233 7.37 12.80 -16.97
CA ALA A 233 7.35 14.10 -16.30
C ALA A 233 6.21 14.20 -15.29
N GLU A 234 5.01 13.81 -15.68
CA GLU A 234 3.81 13.83 -14.83
C GLU A 234 3.98 12.88 -13.62
N LEU A 235 4.46 11.65 -13.85
CA LEU A 235 4.72 10.71 -12.77
C LEU A 235 5.75 11.27 -11.78
N ALA A 236 6.90 11.76 -12.26
CA ALA A 236 7.94 12.29 -11.40
C ALA A 236 7.49 13.54 -10.64
N ALA A 237 6.74 14.43 -11.28
CA ALA A 237 6.15 15.61 -10.63
C ALA A 237 5.12 15.20 -9.55
N SER A 238 4.24 14.24 -9.84
CA SER A 238 3.25 13.76 -8.87
C SER A 238 3.91 13.06 -7.67
N LEU A 239 4.99 12.30 -7.91
CA LEU A 239 5.78 11.63 -6.87
C LEU A 239 6.49 12.62 -5.95
N THR A 240 7.14 13.63 -6.52
CA THR A 240 7.99 14.54 -5.75
C THR A 240 7.24 15.78 -5.24
N GLY A 241 6.15 16.15 -5.89
CA GLY A 241 5.46 17.43 -5.67
C GLY A 241 6.22 18.64 -6.27
N LEU A 242 7.19 18.40 -7.16
CA LEU A 242 8.08 19.41 -7.74
C LEU A 242 7.96 19.43 -9.26
N PRO A 243 8.13 20.61 -9.92
CA PRO A 243 8.18 20.69 -11.37
C PRO A 243 9.40 19.93 -11.91
N MET A 244 9.22 19.12 -12.95
CA MET A 244 10.26 18.27 -13.52
C MET A 244 10.56 18.64 -14.97
N GLU A 245 11.84 18.87 -15.28
CA GLU A 245 12.34 18.85 -16.64
C GLU A 245 12.45 17.40 -17.14
N VAL A 246 12.11 17.17 -18.40
CA VAL A 246 12.09 15.81 -18.97
C VAL A 246 13.07 15.65 -20.12
N VAL A 247 13.81 14.54 -20.09
CA VAL A 247 14.69 14.12 -21.18
C VAL A 247 14.23 12.75 -21.69
N LEU A 248 13.61 12.74 -22.87
CA LEU A 248 12.96 11.55 -23.46
C LEU A 248 13.80 10.90 -24.55
N GLU A 249 14.55 11.68 -25.34
CA GLU A 249 15.23 11.19 -26.49
C GLU A 249 16.44 10.33 -26.16
N GLY A 250 16.38 9.05 -26.43
CA GLY A 250 17.51 8.14 -26.30
C GLY A 250 18.50 8.35 -27.45
N THR A 251 19.69 8.87 -27.16
CA THR A 251 20.74 9.14 -28.14
C THR A 251 21.92 8.18 -28.05
N ALA A 252 21.79 7.10 -27.26
CA ALA A 252 22.76 6.03 -27.17
C ALA A 252 22.70 5.11 -28.40
N ALA A 253 23.81 4.42 -28.71
CA ALA A 253 23.83 3.39 -29.70
C ALA A 253 22.84 2.25 -29.34
N SER A 254 22.13 1.73 -30.35
CA SER A 254 21.30 0.54 -30.20
C SER A 254 21.68 -0.50 -31.26
N PRO A 255 21.89 -1.77 -30.88
CA PRO A 255 22.17 -2.85 -31.83
C PRO A 255 20.92 -3.20 -32.65
N PRO A 256 21.09 -3.90 -33.79
CA PRO A 256 19.97 -4.43 -34.52
C PRO A 256 19.24 -5.51 -33.73
N LYS A 257 17.90 -5.46 -33.73
CA LYS A 257 17.06 -6.35 -32.94
C LYS A 257 15.91 -6.94 -33.76
N HIS A 258 15.65 -8.22 -33.52
CA HIS A 258 14.46 -8.89 -34.01
C HIS A 258 13.48 -9.17 -32.88
N ILE A 259 12.20 -8.89 -33.10
CA ILE A 259 11.12 -9.30 -32.20
C ILE A 259 10.21 -10.25 -32.96
N VAL A 260 9.98 -11.44 -32.38
CA VAL A 260 9.17 -12.52 -32.96
C VAL A 260 8.03 -12.84 -32.00
N LEU A 261 6.81 -12.88 -32.50
CA LEU A 261 5.61 -13.31 -31.79
C LEU A 261 5.23 -14.72 -32.20
N MET A 262 5.03 -15.60 -31.23
CA MET A 262 4.68 -17.01 -31.45
C MET A 262 3.47 -17.40 -30.62
N ASN A 263 2.48 -18.04 -31.25
CA ASN A 263 1.31 -18.54 -30.52
C ASN A 263 1.66 -19.80 -29.71
N GLY A 264 1.42 -19.77 -28.41
CA GLY A 264 1.74 -20.81 -27.44
C GLY A 264 0.53 -21.59 -26.90
N VAL A 265 -0.67 -21.42 -27.47
CA VAL A 265 -1.92 -22.02 -26.95
C VAL A 265 -1.77 -23.52 -26.63
N GLU A 266 -1.05 -24.28 -27.41
CA GLU A 266 -0.86 -25.71 -27.21
C GLU A 266 0.46 -26.06 -26.49
N GLY A 267 0.85 -25.30 -25.46
CA GLY A 267 2.02 -25.61 -24.66
C GLY A 267 3.18 -24.64 -24.78
N ALA A 268 2.99 -23.40 -24.30
CA ALA A 268 4.01 -22.35 -24.33
C ALA A 268 5.35 -22.77 -23.68
N ALA A 269 5.31 -23.56 -22.59
CA ALA A 269 6.52 -24.07 -21.94
C ALA A 269 7.29 -25.05 -22.81
N GLN A 270 6.60 -25.94 -23.55
CA GLN A 270 7.24 -26.90 -24.44
C GLN A 270 7.91 -26.19 -25.62
N LYS A 271 7.24 -25.15 -26.15
CA LYS A 271 7.80 -24.33 -27.26
C LYS A 271 9.04 -23.55 -26.76
N ALA A 272 8.98 -23.00 -25.54
CA ALA A 272 10.13 -22.34 -24.93
C ALA A 272 11.33 -23.27 -24.74
N ILE A 273 11.10 -24.53 -24.31
CA ILE A 273 12.14 -25.54 -24.15
C ILE A 273 12.74 -25.89 -25.53
N GLY A 274 11.91 -26.09 -26.56
CA GLY A 274 12.38 -26.38 -27.90
C GLY A 274 13.25 -25.26 -28.48
N LEU A 275 12.81 -24.00 -28.36
CA LEU A 275 13.59 -22.82 -28.76
C LEU A 275 14.89 -22.69 -27.96
N LEU A 276 14.86 -22.96 -26.65
CA LEU A 276 16.05 -22.96 -25.82
C LEU A 276 17.06 -24.03 -26.22
N GLN A 277 16.62 -25.24 -26.59
CA GLN A 277 17.50 -26.30 -27.09
C GLN A 277 18.22 -25.90 -28.36
N GLU A 278 17.51 -25.30 -29.32
CA GLU A 278 18.14 -24.84 -30.57
C GLU A 278 19.09 -23.67 -30.34
N ALA A 279 18.75 -22.74 -29.39
CA ALA A 279 19.64 -21.67 -28.99
C ALA A 279 20.95 -22.21 -28.37
N LEU A 280 20.85 -23.22 -27.49
CA LEU A 280 22.01 -23.87 -26.88
C LEU A 280 22.90 -24.60 -27.88
N ARG A 281 22.29 -25.26 -28.89
CA ARG A 281 23.06 -25.90 -29.98
C ARG A 281 23.86 -24.92 -30.84
N LEU A 282 23.27 -23.72 -31.03
CA LEU A 282 23.94 -22.63 -31.74
C LEU A 282 24.90 -21.81 -30.84
N GLY A 283 25.05 -22.17 -29.54
CA GLY A 283 25.90 -21.48 -28.60
C GLY A 283 25.38 -20.09 -28.16
N LEU A 284 24.11 -19.77 -28.38
CA LEU A 284 23.51 -18.47 -28.02
C LEU A 284 23.30 -18.32 -26.53
N ARG A 285 23.77 -17.22 -25.97
CA ARG A 285 23.54 -16.86 -24.57
C ARG A 285 22.10 -16.38 -24.43
N THR A 286 21.30 -17.14 -23.67
CA THR A 286 19.84 -16.99 -23.66
C THR A 286 19.30 -16.68 -22.28
N ILE A 287 18.37 -15.72 -22.19
CA ILE A 287 17.53 -15.51 -21.02
C ILE A 287 16.08 -15.88 -21.32
N VAL A 288 15.47 -16.67 -20.44
CA VAL A 288 14.05 -17.05 -20.53
C VAL A 288 13.29 -16.45 -19.36
N TYR A 289 12.27 -15.65 -19.63
CA TYR A 289 11.41 -15.07 -18.61
C TYR A 289 10.09 -15.83 -18.50
N CYS A 290 9.70 -16.17 -17.24
CA CYS A 290 8.45 -16.87 -16.93
C CYS A 290 7.59 -16.06 -15.96
N LYS A 291 6.25 -16.22 -16.04
CA LYS A 291 5.29 -15.56 -15.13
C LYS A 291 5.32 -16.12 -13.71
N SER A 292 5.75 -17.37 -13.48
CA SER A 292 5.72 -18.01 -12.16
C SER A 292 7.04 -18.67 -11.76
N ARG A 293 7.33 -18.67 -10.45
CA ARG A 293 8.52 -19.33 -9.87
C ARG A 293 8.54 -20.84 -10.16
N LYS A 294 7.38 -21.50 -10.13
CA LYS A 294 7.23 -22.92 -10.45
C LYS A 294 7.62 -23.21 -11.90
N MET A 295 7.15 -22.40 -12.84
CA MET A 295 7.46 -22.56 -14.26
C MET A 295 8.96 -22.36 -14.54
N THR A 296 9.61 -21.41 -13.84
CA THR A 296 11.06 -21.16 -13.92
C THR A 296 11.85 -22.43 -13.60
N GLU A 297 11.54 -23.11 -12.49
CA GLU A 297 12.20 -24.35 -12.08
C GLU A 297 11.89 -25.51 -13.05
N LEU A 298 10.63 -25.66 -13.48
CA LEU A 298 10.22 -26.73 -14.38
C LEU A 298 10.88 -26.62 -15.74
N ILE A 299 10.93 -25.45 -16.35
CA ILE A 299 11.59 -25.24 -17.66
C ILE A 299 13.09 -25.53 -17.55
N ALA A 300 13.76 -25.07 -16.48
CA ALA A 300 15.17 -25.36 -16.25
C ALA A 300 15.43 -26.86 -16.10
N LEU A 301 14.60 -27.56 -15.30
CA LEU A 301 14.69 -29.01 -15.10
C LEU A 301 14.48 -29.78 -16.42
N TRP A 302 13.39 -29.50 -17.15
CA TRP A 302 13.05 -30.22 -18.38
C TRP A 302 14.02 -29.94 -19.51
N ALA A 303 14.52 -28.70 -19.65
CA ALA A 303 15.56 -28.37 -20.60
C ALA A 303 16.86 -29.12 -20.30
N GLY A 304 17.27 -29.17 -19.03
CA GLY A 304 18.44 -29.93 -18.59
C GLY A 304 18.31 -31.47 -18.74
N GLN A 305 17.09 -32.02 -18.63
CA GLN A 305 16.82 -33.43 -18.87
C GLN A 305 16.93 -33.82 -20.34
N ARG A 306 16.46 -32.96 -21.24
CA ARG A 306 16.50 -33.20 -22.69
C ARG A 306 17.89 -32.99 -23.31
N GLU A 307 18.70 -32.08 -22.75
CA GLU A 307 20.06 -31.78 -23.19
C GLU A 307 21.07 -32.06 -22.06
N ALA A 308 21.25 -33.34 -21.75
CA ALA A 308 22.12 -33.80 -20.64
C ALA A 308 23.56 -33.23 -20.70
N ARG A 309 24.11 -33.05 -21.93
CA ARG A 309 25.45 -32.44 -22.15
C ARG A 309 25.52 -30.97 -21.80
N GLN A 310 24.41 -30.25 -21.81
CA GLN A 310 24.33 -28.81 -21.56
C GLN A 310 23.70 -28.48 -20.16
N ARG A 311 23.35 -29.51 -19.38
CA ARG A 311 22.64 -29.37 -18.11
C ARG A 311 23.31 -28.40 -17.16
N GLU A 312 24.63 -28.47 -17.01
CA GLU A 312 25.45 -27.62 -16.13
C GLU A 312 25.55 -26.16 -16.62
N ARG A 313 25.17 -25.91 -17.90
CA ARG A 313 25.19 -24.59 -18.53
C ARG A 313 23.82 -23.89 -18.45
N ILE A 314 22.85 -24.50 -17.78
CA ILE A 314 21.47 -24.00 -17.60
C ILE A 314 21.23 -23.80 -16.12
N SER A 315 20.69 -22.63 -15.69
CA SER A 315 20.31 -22.38 -14.30
C SER A 315 18.94 -21.69 -14.22
N ALA A 316 18.19 -22.03 -13.16
CA ALA A 316 17.06 -21.20 -12.74
C ALA A 316 17.57 -20.01 -11.91
N TYR A 317 16.84 -18.89 -11.93
CA TYR A 317 17.12 -17.70 -11.12
C TYR A 317 15.82 -17.08 -10.60
N ARG A 318 15.71 -16.86 -9.29
CA ARG A 318 14.52 -16.25 -8.68
C ARG A 318 14.85 -15.50 -7.40
N ALA A 319 14.00 -14.56 -7.01
CA ALA A 319 14.17 -13.73 -5.82
C ALA A 319 14.26 -14.51 -4.49
N GLY A 320 13.77 -15.77 -4.45
CA GLY A 320 13.81 -16.63 -3.26
C GLY A 320 15.12 -17.38 -3.05
N PHE A 321 16.10 -17.25 -3.93
CA PHE A 321 17.45 -17.82 -3.74
C PHE A 321 18.25 -17.00 -2.74
N LEU A 322 19.20 -17.66 -2.05
CA LEU A 322 20.12 -16.98 -1.15
C LEU A 322 20.96 -15.94 -1.91
N PRO A 323 21.39 -14.85 -1.27
CA PRO A 323 22.20 -13.82 -1.92
C PRO A 323 23.51 -14.35 -2.51
N GLU A 324 24.11 -15.38 -1.89
CA GLU A 324 25.33 -16.06 -2.35
C GLU A 324 25.06 -16.83 -3.65
N GLU A 325 23.98 -17.64 -3.68
CA GLU A 325 23.57 -18.42 -4.86
C GLU A 325 23.27 -17.50 -6.06
N ARG A 326 22.61 -16.38 -5.81
CA ARG A 326 22.31 -15.40 -6.88
C ARG A 326 23.60 -14.81 -7.46
N ARG A 327 24.55 -14.41 -6.61
CA ARG A 327 25.85 -13.87 -7.06
C ARG A 327 26.68 -14.90 -7.84
N GLU A 328 26.62 -16.17 -7.45
CA GLU A 328 27.28 -17.26 -8.16
C GLU A 328 26.68 -17.41 -9.58
N ILE A 329 25.35 -17.48 -9.69
CA ILE A 329 24.68 -17.59 -11.00
C ILE A 329 25.00 -16.37 -11.87
N GLU A 330 24.96 -15.16 -11.31
CA GLU A 330 25.31 -13.92 -12.01
C GLU A 330 26.76 -13.94 -12.51
N ALA A 331 27.72 -14.38 -11.70
CA ALA A 331 29.13 -14.49 -12.07
C ALA A 331 29.34 -15.53 -13.18
N ARG A 332 28.74 -16.72 -13.07
CA ARG A 332 28.81 -17.80 -14.07
C ARG A 332 28.16 -17.40 -15.40
N LEU A 333 27.06 -16.61 -15.33
CA LEU A 333 26.44 -16.06 -16.54
C LEU A 333 27.31 -14.96 -17.17
N GLY A 334 27.90 -14.10 -16.34
CA GLY A 334 28.83 -13.05 -16.79
C GLY A 334 30.08 -13.61 -17.47
N SER A 335 30.67 -14.68 -16.94
CA SER A 335 31.85 -15.37 -17.49
C SER A 335 31.55 -16.17 -18.77
N GLY A 336 30.26 -16.44 -19.07
CA GLY A 336 29.86 -17.33 -20.19
C GLY A 336 29.93 -18.82 -19.88
N GLU A 337 30.17 -19.23 -18.65
CA GLU A 337 30.06 -20.60 -18.18
C GLU A 337 28.61 -21.10 -18.29
N LEU A 338 27.65 -20.25 -17.87
CA LEU A 338 26.24 -20.48 -18.16
C LEU A 338 25.87 -19.91 -19.53
N LEU A 339 25.19 -20.74 -20.36
CA LEU A 339 24.61 -20.30 -21.62
C LEU A 339 23.14 -19.87 -21.46
N ALA A 340 22.44 -20.43 -20.48
CA ALA A 340 21.03 -20.09 -20.31
C ALA A 340 20.67 -19.83 -18.86
N VAL A 341 19.84 -18.82 -18.64
CA VAL A 341 19.21 -18.55 -17.35
C VAL A 341 17.69 -18.45 -17.54
N ILE A 342 16.94 -19.17 -16.69
CA ILE A 342 15.47 -19.10 -16.68
C ILE A 342 15.06 -18.30 -15.45
N SER A 343 14.34 -17.17 -15.62
CA SER A 343 14.07 -16.23 -14.55
C SER A 343 12.60 -15.80 -14.50
N THR A 344 12.19 -15.27 -13.36
CA THR A 344 11.01 -14.40 -13.23
C THR A 344 11.41 -12.95 -13.52
N SER A 345 10.62 -11.96 -13.09
CA SER A 345 11.01 -10.53 -13.13
C SER A 345 12.28 -10.19 -12.30
N ALA A 346 12.87 -11.16 -11.60
CA ALA A 346 14.02 -10.94 -10.74
C ALA A 346 15.28 -10.43 -11.49
N LEU A 347 15.42 -10.73 -12.77
CA LEU A 347 16.48 -10.21 -13.66
C LEU A 347 15.98 -9.11 -14.63
N GLU A 348 14.81 -8.52 -14.35
CA GLU A 348 14.24 -7.44 -15.19
C GLU A 348 14.92 -6.10 -14.93
N LEU A 349 15.28 -5.78 -13.69
CA LEU A 349 15.85 -4.49 -13.29
C LEU A 349 17.38 -4.54 -13.12
N GLY A 350 18.04 -3.60 -13.70
CA GLY A 350 19.34 -2.98 -13.39
C GLY A 350 20.63 -3.81 -13.31
N ILE A 351 20.57 -5.13 -13.13
CA ILE A 351 21.78 -5.95 -12.96
C ILE A 351 22.46 -6.15 -14.31
N ASP A 352 23.77 -5.93 -14.40
CA ASP A 352 24.55 -6.22 -15.59
C ASP A 352 24.95 -7.69 -15.62
N ILE A 353 24.29 -8.44 -16.51
CA ILE A 353 24.51 -9.90 -16.68
C ILE A 353 25.31 -10.24 -17.94
N GLY A 354 25.99 -9.26 -18.56
CA GLY A 354 26.85 -9.42 -19.73
C GLY A 354 26.08 -9.58 -21.05
N GLY A 355 26.82 -9.88 -22.11
CA GLY A 355 26.28 -9.96 -23.49
C GLY A 355 25.39 -11.18 -23.73
N LEU A 356 24.07 -11.00 -23.69
CA LEU A 356 23.07 -12.00 -24.07
C LEU A 356 22.64 -11.78 -25.52
N ASP A 357 22.31 -12.88 -26.25
CA ASP A 357 21.94 -12.86 -27.66
C ASP A 357 20.44 -13.03 -27.86
N LEU A 358 19.81 -13.86 -27.02
CA LEU A 358 18.41 -14.24 -27.16
C LEU A 358 17.62 -14.05 -25.85
N CYS A 359 16.44 -13.41 -25.96
CA CYS A 359 15.45 -13.30 -24.89
C CYS A 359 14.19 -14.09 -25.29
N ILE A 360 13.73 -15.01 -24.45
CA ILE A 360 12.47 -15.73 -24.64
C ILE A 360 11.49 -15.30 -23.52
N LEU A 361 10.36 -14.73 -23.92
CA LEU A 361 9.28 -14.33 -23.02
C LEU A 361 8.18 -15.39 -23.05
N VAL A 362 8.00 -16.13 -21.97
CA VAL A 362 6.95 -17.16 -21.83
C VAL A 362 5.72 -16.48 -21.21
N GLY A 363 4.85 -15.98 -22.07
CA GLY A 363 3.72 -15.11 -21.77
C GLY A 363 4.07 -13.62 -21.75
N TYR A 364 3.06 -12.77 -22.00
CA TYR A 364 3.20 -11.31 -21.95
C TYR A 364 3.63 -10.84 -20.55
N PRO A 365 4.63 -9.99 -20.45
CA PRO A 365 5.10 -9.50 -19.14
C PRO A 365 4.10 -8.65 -18.36
N GLY A 366 2.97 -8.29 -18.95
CA GLY A 366 1.93 -7.44 -18.37
C GLY A 366 1.98 -5.98 -18.83
N SER A 367 3.06 -5.57 -19.52
CA SER A 367 3.17 -4.23 -20.13
C SER A 367 4.20 -4.20 -21.25
N ILE A 368 4.04 -3.26 -22.20
CA ILE A 368 5.04 -2.96 -23.22
C ILE A 368 6.34 -2.47 -22.57
N MET A 369 6.22 -1.64 -21.54
CA MET A 369 7.37 -1.17 -20.77
C MET A 369 8.21 -2.35 -20.24
N ALA A 370 7.60 -3.34 -19.57
CA ALA A 370 8.31 -4.53 -19.07
C ALA A 370 8.87 -5.39 -20.22
N THR A 371 8.16 -5.49 -21.34
CA THR A 371 8.63 -6.18 -22.54
C THR A 371 9.92 -5.53 -23.08
N LEU A 372 9.93 -4.20 -23.18
CA LEU A 372 11.11 -3.45 -23.63
C LEU A 372 12.29 -3.57 -22.64
N GLN A 373 12.02 -3.57 -21.33
CA GLN A 373 13.07 -3.78 -20.31
C GLN A 373 13.70 -5.16 -20.40
N ARG A 374 12.91 -6.24 -20.55
CA ARG A 374 13.39 -7.61 -20.69
C ARG A 374 14.12 -7.81 -22.01
N SER A 375 13.58 -7.31 -23.11
CA SER A 375 14.25 -7.32 -24.42
C SER A 375 15.50 -6.43 -24.46
N GLY A 376 15.61 -5.44 -23.59
CA GLY A 376 16.80 -4.59 -23.40
C GLY A 376 17.96 -5.29 -22.68
N ARG A 377 17.78 -6.55 -22.24
CA ARG A 377 18.86 -7.36 -21.67
C ARG A 377 19.75 -8.01 -22.73
N VAL A 378 19.29 -8.15 -23.95
CA VAL A 378 20.02 -8.73 -25.06
C VAL A 378 20.62 -7.66 -25.99
N GLY A 379 21.74 -7.96 -26.61
CA GLY A 379 22.45 -7.07 -27.54
C GLY A 379 23.27 -5.96 -26.86
N ARG A 380 23.52 -6.00 -25.57
CA ARG A 380 24.28 -4.95 -24.84
C ARG A 380 25.73 -4.78 -25.31
N GLY A 381 26.32 -5.81 -25.87
CA GLY A 381 27.66 -5.77 -26.47
C GLY A 381 27.72 -5.19 -27.88
N GLY A 382 26.63 -4.67 -28.42
CA GLY A 382 26.55 -4.18 -29.79
C GLY A 382 26.23 -5.25 -30.83
N GLN A 383 26.14 -6.55 -30.42
CA GLN A 383 25.80 -7.66 -31.30
C GLN A 383 24.29 -7.68 -31.64
N GLU A 384 23.97 -8.25 -32.78
CA GLU A 384 22.62 -8.52 -33.21
C GLU A 384 21.89 -9.44 -32.21
N ALA A 385 20.65 -9.15 -31.89
CA ALA A 385 19.90 -9.84 -30.87
C ALA A 385 18.47 -10.13 -31.25
N ALA A 386 17.88 -11.17 -30.63
CA ALA A 386 16.46 -11.49 -30.84
C ALA A 386 15.68 -11.62 -29.55
N THR A 387 14.39 -11.25 -29.61
CA THR A 387 13.40 -11.50 -28.55
C THR A 387 12.26 -12.31 -29.13
N VAL A 388 11.92 -13.43 -28.52
CA VAL A 388 10.79 -14.28 -28.89
C VAL A 388 9.74 -14.19 -27.78
N PHE A 389 8.56 -13.68 -28.10
CA PHE A 389 7.41 -13.66 -27.22
C PHE A 389 6.45 -14.81 -27.57
N ILE A 390 6.26 -15.75 -26.64
CA ILE A 390 5.36 -16.90 -26.76
C ILE A 390 4.08 -16.61 -25.99
N GLY A 391 2.95 -16.43 -26.68
CA GLY A 391 1.67 -16.12 -26.07
C GLY A 391 1.06 -17.32 -25.32
N HIS A 392 0.52 -17.10 -24.13
CA HIS A 392 -0.24 -18.09 -23.35
C HIS A 392 -1.73 -18.12 -23.76
N GLU A 393 -2.48 -19.07 -23.21
CA GLU A 393 -3.95 -19.10 -23.20
C GLU A 393 -4.51 -18.04 -22.23
N ASP A 394 -4.37 -16.77 -22.61
CA ASP A 394 -4.76 -15.60 -21.84
C ASP A 394 -5.29 -14.55 -22.83
N ALA A 395 -6.35 -13.84 -22.44
CA ALA A 395 -7.05 -12.91 -23.36
C ALA A 395 -6.10 -11.85 -23.96
N LEU A 396 -5.20 -11.29 -23.16
CA LEU A 396 -4.27 -10.25 -23.61
C LEU A 396 -3.15 -10.83 -24.48
N ASP A 397 -2.59 -11.99 -24.10
CA ASP A 397 -1.57 -12.67 -24.89
C ASP A 397 -2.13 -13.03 -26.28
N GLN A 398 -3.35 -13.58 -26.34
CA GLN A 398 -4.00 -13.97 -27.58
C GLN A 398 -4.46 -12.77 -28.42
N TYR A 399 -4.84 -11.67 -27.79
CA TYR A 399 -5.09 -10.42 -28.49
C TYR A 399 -3.88 -10.00 -29.34
N PHE A 400 -2.67 -10.04 -28.78
CA PHE A 400 -1.45 -9.72 -29.53
C PHE A 400 -1.09 -10.75 -30.60
N MET A 401 -1.38 -12.03 -30.37
CA MET A 401 -1.14 -13.05 -31.39
C MET A 401 -2.03 -12.86 -32.65
N HIS A 402 -3.24 -12.34 -32.43
CA HIS A 402 -4.16 -12.03 -33.53
C HIS A 402 -3.97 -10.62 -34.15
N ASN A 403 -3.33 -9.69 -33.38
CA ASN A 403 -3.09 -8.31 -33.79
C ASN A 403 -1.60 -7.92 -33.63
N PRO A 404 -0.67 -8.60 -34.31
CA PRO A 404 0.78 -8.38 -34.13
C PRO A 404 1.22 -6.95 -34.48
N ASP A 405 0.63 -6.33 -35.51
CA ASP A 405 0.95 -4.96 -35.88
C ASP A 405 0.61 -3.95 -34.79
N GLU A 406 -0.49 -4.16 -34.02
CA GLU A 406 -0.81 -3.32 -32.88
C GLU A 406 0.23 -3.46 -31.77
N PHE A 407 0.67 -4.70 -31.45
CA PHE A 407 1.76 -4.92 -30.51
C PHE A 407 3.02 -4.11 -30.87
N PHE A 408 3.42 -4.14 -32.14
CA PHE A 408 4.62 -3.41 -32.61
C PHE A 408 4.43 -1.88 -32.67
N ALA A 409 3.21 -1.39 -32.79
CA ALA A 409 2.88 0.04 -32.86
C ALA A 409 2.63 0.65 -31.47
N MET A 410 2.38 -0.18 -30.45
CA MET A 410 2.07 0.31 -29.11
C MET A 410 3.22 1.10 -28.48
N GLN A 411 2.86 2.23 -27.90
CA GLN A 411 3.73 2.98 -27.02
C GLN A 411 3.64 2.38 -25.59
N PRO A 412 4.67 2.55 -24.76
CA PRO A 412 4.61 2.18 -23.35
C PRO A 412 3.43 2.83 -22.66
N GLU A 413 2.90 2.17 -21.67
CA GLU A 413 1.71 2.56 -20.92
C GLU A 413 2.00 3.74 -19.98
N ARG A 414 0.93 4.42 -19.54
CA ARG A 414 1.00 5.45 -18.50
C ARG A 414 1.14 4.81 -17.12
N ALA A 415 2.01 5.36 -16.30
CA ALA A 415 2.11 5.00 -14.88
C ALA A 415 1.30 6.01 -14.06
N VAL A 416 0.38 5.52 -13.24
CA VAL A 416 -0.50 6.37 -12.42
C VAL A 416 -0.27 6.16 -10.93
N ILE A 417 -0.48 7.22 -10.16
CA ILE A 417 -0.47 7.24 -8.70
C ILE A 417 -1.60 8.16 -8.20
N ASN A 418 -2.06 7.93 -6.99
CA ASN A 418 -3.04 8.78 -6.33
C ASN A 418 -2.51 9.28 -4.97
N PRO A 419 -1.73 10.36 -4.91
CA PRO A 419 -1.31 10.95 -3.65
C PRO A 419 -2.47 11.50 -2.81
N GLY A 420 -3.63 11.79 -3.44
CA GLY A 420 -4.86 12.23 -2.79
C GLY A 420 -5.68 11.11 -2.13
N ASN A 421 -5.22 9.85 -2.18
CA ASN A 421 -5.91 8.75 -1.50
C ASN A 421 -6.02 9.04 0.00
N PRO A 422 -7.25 9.17 0.57
CA PRO A 422 -7.44 9.62 1.95
C PRO A 422 -6.88 8.63 3.00
N VAL A 423 -6.87 7.33 2.70
CA VAL A 423 -6.34 6.29 3.61
C VAL A 423 -4.82 6.41 3.71
N ILE A 424 -4.15 6.59 2.57
CA ILE A 424 -2.70 6.80 2.50
C ILE A 424 -2.33 8.14 3.13
N ALA A 425 -3.05 9.21 2.78
CA ALA A 425 -2.84 10.56 3.30
C ALA A 425 -2.93 10.60 4.84
N ALA A 426 -3.99 10.01 5.42
CA ALA A 426 -4.16 9.94 6.87
C ALA A 426 -2.97 9.26 7.55
N SER A 427 -2.54 8.10 7.04
CA SER A 427 -1.41 7.35 7.58
C SER A 427 -0.11 8.17 7.57
N HIS A 428 0.15 8.88 6.47
CA HIS A 428 1.36 9.69 6.34
C HIS A 428 1.29 11.04 7.06
N LEU A 429 0.11 11.62 7.26
CA LEU A 429 -0.07 12.80 8.13
C LEU A 429 0.29 12.45 9.58
N CYS A 430 -0.12 11.28 10.08
CA CYS A 430 0.34 10.79 11.38
C CYS A 430 1.87 10.65 11.44
N CYS A 431 2.49 10.10 10.37
CA CYS A 431 3.96 9.98 10.31
C CYS A 431 4.64 11.36 10.33
N ALA A 432 4.16 12.29 9.52
CA ALA A 432 4.70 13.65 9.45
C ALA A 432 4.57 14.40 10.79
N ALA A 433 3.42 14.26 11.48
CA ALA A 433 3.18 14.83 12.80
C ALA A 433 4.04 14.18 13.91
N ALA A 434 4.43 12.90 13.74
CA ALA A 434 5.31 12.20 14.67
C ALA A 434 6.80 12.56 14.47
N GLU A 435 7.19 12.89 13.23
CA GLU A 435 8.54 13.37 12.89
C GLU A 435 8.77 14.79 13.39
N HIS A 436 7.85 15.67 13.08
CA HIS A 436 7.84 17.05 13.55
C HIS A 436 6.39 17.55 13.59
N SER A 437 6.00 18.37 14.60
CA SER A 437 4.63 18.90 14.68
C SER A 437 4.20 19.55 13.36
N LEU A 438 2.95 19.34 12.93
CA LEU A 438 2.40 19.95 11.72
C LEU A 438 1.81 21.31 12.10
N GLY A 439 2.33 22.39 11.52
CA GLY A 439 1.76 23.72 11.66
C GLY A 439 0.41 23.83 10.97
N ARG A 440 -0.53 24.59 11.56
CA ARG A 440 -1.87 24.80 11.01
C ARG A 440 -1.84 25.36 9.57
N ASP A 441 -0.88 26.23 9.31
CA ASP A 441 -0.75 26.92 8.02
C ASP A 441 0.21 26.23 7.05
N GLU A 442 0.75 25.06 7.41
CA GLU A 442 1.58 24.26 6.50
C GLU A 442 0.78 23.81 5.27
N PRO A 443 1.42 23.77 4.07
CA PRO A 443 0.77 23.32 2.84
C PRO A 443 0.08 21.96 2.98
N LEU A 444 0.73 20.99 3.62
CA LEU A 444 0.16 19.64 3.86
C LEU A 444 -1.15 19.68 4.67
N VAL A 445 -1.25 20.56 5.65
CA VAL A 445 -2.46 20.71 6.48
C VAL A 445 -3.56 21.41 5.70
N ARG A 446 -3.23 22.47 4.95
CA ARG A 446 -4.20 23.23 4.16
C ARG A 446 -4.79 22.41 3.01
N GLU A 447 -3.96 21.67 2.28
CA GLU A 447 -4.39 20.79 1.18
C GLU A 447 -5.30 19.66 1.65
N HIS A 448 -5.15 19.21 2.92
CA HIS A 448 -5.91 18.12 3.51
C HIS A 448 -6.76 18.53 4.71
N ALA A 449 -7.23 19.80 4.75
CA ALA A 449 -7.89 20.39 5.92
C ALA A 449 -9.09 19.58 6.43
N ALA A 450 -9.95 19.08 5.54
CA ALA A 450 -11.10 18.25 5.91
C ALA A 450 -10.66 16.93 6.59
N LEU A 451 -9.66 16.26 6.03
CA LEU A 451 -9.11 15.02 6.58
C LEU A 451 -8.42 15.26 7.93
N VAL A 452 -7.64 16.35 8.07
CA VAL A 452 -7.00 16.73 9.34
C VAL A 452 -8.05 17.04 10.42
N ALA A 453 -9.16 17.71 10.06
CA ALA A 453 -10.27 17.97 10.99
C ALA A 453 -10.93 16.66 11.45
N GLU A 454 -11.17 15.72 10.51
CA GLU A 454 -11.71 14.41 10.81
C GLU A 454 -10.76 13.61 11.73
N MET A 455 -9.47 13.51 11.40
CA MET A 455 -8.45 12.84 12.20
C MET A 455 -8.32 13.45 13.59
N THR A 456 -8.50 14.77 13.72
CA THR A 456 -8.47 15.46 15.02
C THR A 456 -9.70 15.10 15.85
N ARG A 457 -10.88 15.02 15.21
CA ARG A 457 -12.12 14.61 15.90
C ARG A 457 -12.04 13.17 16.43
N TYR A 458 -11.43 12.25 15.68
CA TYR A 458 -11.26 10.86 16.12
C TYR A 458 -9.99 10.63 16.98
N GLY A 459 -9.20 11.68 17.21
CA GLY A 459 -8.04 11.62 18.08
C GLY A 459 -6.81 10.95 17.47
N ASP A 460 -6.73 10.75 16.16
CA ASP A 460 -5.53 10.27 15.47
C ASP A 460 -4.45 11.36 15.39
N LEU A 461 -4.90 12.61 15.25
CA LEU A 461 -4.10 13.81 15.44
C LEU A 461 -4.58 14.58 16.67
N LEU A 462 -3.64 15.06 17.46
CA LEU A 462 -3.90 15.85 18.66
C LEU A 462 -3.50 17.30 18.39
N ARG A 463 -4.39 18.26 18.74
CA ARG A 463 -4.15 19.67 18.52
C ARG A 463 -3.41 20.27 19.71
N SER A 464 -2.49 21.22 19.49
CA SER A 464 -1.86 22.01 20.56
C SER A 464 -2.89 22.82 21.37
N GLY A 465 -2.54 23.21 22.58
CA GLY A 465 -3.39 24.01 23.46
C GLY A 465 -3.80 25.35 22.83
N ASP A 466 -2.88 26.01 22.11
CA ASP A 466 -3.12 27.25 21.35
C ASP A 466 -3.81 27.03 20.00
N GLY A 467 -3.90 25.76 19.56
CA GLY A 467 -4.55 25.36 18.31
C GLY A 467 -3.72 25.59 17.05
N GLN A 468 -2.43 25.89 17.15
CA GLN A 468 -1.57 26.22 16.01
C GLN A 468 -0.83 25.02 15.42
N GLU A 469 -0.74 23.90 16.15
CA GLU A 469 0.02 22.73 15.74
C GLU A 469 -0.79 21.44 15.95
N TYR A 470 -0.41 20.39 15.18
CA TYR A 470 -0.95 19.05 15.33
C TYR A 470 0.17 18.06 15.63
N PHE A 471 -0.09 17.10 16.50
CA PHE A 471 0.81 16.03 16.92
C PHE A 471 0.20 14.67 16.62
N SER A 472 1.01 13.69 16.31
CA SER A 472 0.53 12.31 16.19
C SER A 472 0.21 11.73 17.56
N ARG A 473 -0.93 11.03 17.67
CA ARG A 473 -1.24 10.20 18.83
C ARG A 473 -0.24 9.06 19.00
N ALA A 474 0.04 8.37 17.88
CA ALA A 474 0.96 7.23 17.86
C ALA A 474 2.41 7.73 17.89
N ARG A 475 3.24 7.08 18.72
CA ARG A 475 4.68 7.38 18.80
C ARG A 475 5.49 6.96 17.60
N GLN A 476 5.09 5.89 16.92
CA GLN A 476 5.80 5.28 15.79
C GLN A 476 4.80 4.83 14.71
N PRO A 477 3.98 5.74 14.16
CA PRO A 477 2.93 5.41 13.21
C PRO A 477 3.47 4.78 11.92
N GLN A 478 4.72 5.06 11.56
CA GLN A 478 5.38 4.50 10.37
C GLN A 478 5.49 2.97 10.40
N ARG A 479 5.43 2.34 11.57
CA ARG A 479 5.50 0.87 11.68
C ARG A 479 4.23 0.18 11.22
N ASP A 480 3.12 0.90 11.25
CA ASP A 480 1.80 0.41 10.85
C ASP A 480 1.49 0.69 9.37
N VAL A 481 2.41 1.38 8.67
CA VAL A 481 2.27 1.74 7.25
C VAL A 481 3.11 0.82 6.39
N SER A 482 2.44 0.01 5.57
CA SER A 482 3.08 -0.78 4.51
C SER A 482 3.10 0.02 3.23
N LEU A 483 4.29 0.26 2.65
CA LEU A 483 4.40 0.96 1.35
C LEU A 483 3.80 0.16 0.17
N ARG A 484 3.44 -1.11 0.37
CA ARG A 484 2.90 -2.00 -0.67
C ARG A 484 1.44 -2.37 -0.48
N GLY A 485 0.77 -1.77 0.51
CA GLY A 485 -0.64 -2.01 0.82
C GLY A 485 -1.28 -0.81 1.49
N THR A 486 -2.59 -0.82 1.66
CA THR A 486 -3.36 0.28 2.29
C THR A 486 -3.74 0.01 3.73
N GLY A 487 -3.31 -1.11 4.31
CA GLY A 487 -3.66 -1.53 5.66
C GLY A 487 -2.48 -2.02 6.49
N ALA A 488 -2.76 -2.32 7.77
CA ALA A 488 -1.81 -2.97 8.65
C ALA A 488 -1.47 -4.37 8.14
N THR A 489 -0.25 -4.84 8.39
CA THR A 489 0.17 -6.21 8.07
C THR A 489 -0.05 -7.13 9.25
N LEU A 490 -0.63 -8.31 9.01
CA LEU A 490 -0.85 -9.35 9.99
C LEU A 490 0.28 -10.39 9.93
N PRO A 491 0.92 -10.74 11.06
CA PRO A 491 1.85 -11.85 11.10
C PRO A 491 1.11 -13.18 10.97
N ILE A 492 1.69 -14.10 10.20
CA ILE A 492 1.28 -15.50 10.12
C ILE A 492 2.20 -16.27 11.05
N ILE A 493 1.63 -16.91 12.07
CA ILE A 493 2.35 -17.64 13.12
C ILE A 493 2.11 -19.14 12.94
N ASP A 494 3.18 -19.91 12.91
CA ASP A 494 3.09 -21.37 13.02
C ASP A 494 2.78 -21.73 14.47
N VAL A 495 1.64 -22.41 14.71
CA VAL A 495 1.18 -22.74 16.07
C VAL A 495 2.05 -23.77 16.77
N GLU A 496 2.79 -24.61 16.02
CA GLU A 496 3.66 -25.65 16.58
C GLU A 496 5.00 -25.07 17.05
N SER A 497 5.62 -24.19 16.25
CA SER A 497 6.93 -23.60 16.57
C SER A 497 6.83 -22.25 17.27
N GLY A 498 5.70 -21.56 17.20
CA GLY A 498 5.54 -20.17 17.64
C GLY A 498 6.26 -19.15 16.73
N GLU A 499 6.86 -19.61 15.65
CA GLU A 499 7.64 -18.74 14.75
C GLU A 499 6.74 -18.00 13.75
N ARG A 500 7.17 -16.80 13.41
CA ARG A 500 6.54 -16.02 12.32
C ARG A 500 7.00 -16.55 10.97
N ILE A 501 6.10 -17.20 10.23
CA ILE A 501 6.37 -17.74 8.90
C ILE A 501 6.07 -16.77 7.75
N GLY A 502 5.27 -15.70 8.00
CA GLY A 502 4.94 -14.73 6.95
C GLY A 502 4.29 -13.46 7.47
N LEU A 503 3.96 -12.59 6.54
CA LEU A 503 3.17 -11.38 6.73
C LEU A 503 2.14 -11.31 5.60
N VAL A 504 0.92 -10.92 5.91
CA VAL A 504 -0.15 -10.67 4.94
C VAL A 504 -0.78 -9.31 5.21
N ASP A 505 -1.11 -8.56 4.17
CA ASP A 505 -1.89 -7.33 4.30
C ASP A 505 -3.29 -7.64 4.84
N ARG A 506 -3.78 -6.83 5.79
CA ARG A 506 -5.08 -7.06 6.45
C ARG A 506 -6.25 -7.19 5.45
N PHE A 507 -6.22 -6.38 4.40
CA PHE A 507 -7.24 -6.41 3.36
C PHE A 507 -7.22 -7.73 2.58
N ARG A 508 -6.02 -8.25 2.27
CA ARG A 508 -5.83 -9.51 1.56
C ARG A 508 -5.96 -10.75 2.48
N ALA A 509 -5.78 -10.57 3.78
CA ALA A 509 -5.83 -11.69 4.74
C ALA A 509 -7.14 -12.46 4.68
N VAL A 510 -8.27 -11.75 4.53
CA VAL A 510 -9.61 -12.33 4.44
C VAL A 510 -9.74 -13.28 3.23
N LEU A 511 -9.06 -12.98 2.12
CA LEU A 511 -9.09 -13.78 0.90
C LEU A 511 -8.00 -14.86 0.85
N GLU A 512 -6.82 -14.61 1.44
CA GLU A 512 -5.65 -15.47 1.28
C GLU A 512 -5.37 -16.36 2.50
N THR A 513 -5.85 -15.95 3.69
CA THR A 513 -5.58 -16.63 4.97
C THR A 513 -6.85 -16.82 5.81
N HIS A 514 -8.00 -17.05 5.15
CA HIS A 514 -9.24 -17.47 5.83
C HIS A 514 -9.06 -18.83 6.56
N PRO A 515 -9.85 -19.16 7.57
CA PRO A 515 -9.82 -20.48 8.19
C PRO A 515 -9.95 -21.59 7.13
N GLY A 516 -9.09 -22.62 7.21
CA GLY A 516 -9.00 -23.70 6.22
C GLY A 516 -8.20 -23.38 4.96
N ALA A 517 -7.70 -22.16 4.76
CA ALA A 517 -6.83 -21.83 3.63
C ALA A 517 -5.50 -22.60 3.65
N VAL A 518 -5.02 -23.00 2.48
CA VAL A 518 -3.70 -23.63 2.32
C VAL A 518 -2.67 -22.56 1.97
N TYR A 519 -1.84 -22.18 2.95
CA TYR A 519 -0.76 -21.22 2.77
C TYR A 519 0.56 -21.94 2.42
N LEU A 520 1.23 -21.47 1.36
CA LEU A 520 2.49 -22.03 0.89
C LEU A 520 3.66 -21.14 1.30
N HIS A 521 4.57 -21.68 2.12
CA HIS A 521 5.78 -20.99 2.54
C HIS A 521 7.03 -21.84 2.34
N ARG A 522 8.01 -21.37 1.56
CA ARG A 522 9.28 -22.06 1.26
C ARG A 522 9.12 -23.53 0.84
N GLY A 523 8.11 -23.83 0.01
CA GLY A 523 7.83 -25.19 -0.46
C GLY A 523 7.11 -26.09 0.56
N GLN A 524 6.81 -25.58 1.75
CA GLN A 524 6.02 -26.25 2.77
C GLN A 524 4.60 -25.71 2.78
N THR A 525 3.62 -26.59 2.98
CA THR A 525 2.21 -26.22 3.09
C THR A 525 1.81 -26.07 4.56
N TYR A 526 1.01 -25.05 4.82
CA TYR A 526 0.41 -24.75 6.11
C TYR A 526 -1.11 -24.64 5.95
N LEU A 527 -1.87 -25.16 6.86
CA LEU A 527 -3.31 -25.00 6.94
C LEU A 527 -3.61 -23.89 7.95
N VAL A 528 -4.33 -22.86 7.51
CA VAL A 528 -4.76 -21.77 8.40
C VAL A 528 -5.86 -22.29 9.32
N GLU A 529 -5.64 -22.20 10.62
CA GLU A 529 -6.60 -22.59 11.65
C GLU A 529 -7.52 -21.44 12.04
N ASP A 530 -6.94 -20.23 12.11
CA ASP A 530 -7.67 -19.07 12.60
C ASP A 530 -7.12 -17.76 11.99
N LEU A 531 -8.05 -16.82 11.71
CA LEU A 531 -7.79 -15.43 11.30
C LEU A 531 -8.42 -14.50 12.33
N ASP A 532 -7.64 -14.05 13.30
CA ASP A 532 -8.08 -13.09 14.31
C ASP A 532 -7.80 -11.66 13.86
N LEU A 533 -8.79 -11.01 13.24
CA LEU A 533 -8.71 -9.61 12.81
C LEU A 533 -8.67 -8.63 13.99
N GLY A 534 -9.20 -9.01 15.16
CA GLY A 534 -9.19 -8.20 16.38
C GLY A 534 -7.80 -8.17 17.04
N ALA A 535 -7.17 -9.34 17.21
CA ALA A 535 -5.81 -9.45 17.71
C ALA A 535 -4.76 -9.13 16.62
N GLY A 536 -5.17 -9.05 15.34
CA GLY A 536 -4.28 -8.72 14.23
C GLY A 536 -3.27 -9.82 13.91
N LEU A 537 -3.67 -11.10 13.93
CA LEU A 537 -2.77 -12.22 13.65
C LEU A 537 -3.48 -13.39 12.94
N VAL A 538 -2.69 -14.17 12.21
CA VAL A 538 -3.11 -15.43 11.56
C VAL A 538 -2.39 -16.60 12.22
N ARG A 539 -3.14 -17.65 12.59
CA ARG A 539 -2.59 -18.91 13.11
C ARG A 539 -2.63 -19.97 12.05
N ALA A 540 -1.51 -20.60 11.76
CA ALA A 540 -1.41 -21.66 10.77
C ALA A 540 -0.59 -22.83 11.30
N ARG A 541 -0.96 -24.05 10.92
CA ARG A 541 -0.26 -25.28 11.30
C ARG A 541 0.34 -25.94 10.07
N ARG A 542 1.54 -26.46 10.22
CA ARG A 542 2.18 -27.25 9.14
C ARG A 542 1.33 -28.46 8.78
N ALA A 543 1.04 -28.62 7.48
CA ALA A 543 0.20 -29.70 6.98
C ALA A 543 0.70 -30.15 5.60
N ASN A 544 0.67 -31.47 5.34
CA ASN A 544 0.97 -32.01 4.02
C ASN A 544 -0.34 -32.41 3.34
N VAL A 545 -0.89 -31.47 2.56
CA VAL A 545 -2.16 -31.66 1.86
C VAL A 545 -1.96 -31.74 0.35
N GLY A 546 -2.70 -32.63 -0.30
CA GLY A 546 -2.64 -32.85 -1.76
C GLY A 546 -3.55 -31.90 -2.57
N TYR A 547 -4.01 -30.80 -1.96
CA TYR A 547 -4.91 -29.83 -2.56
C TYR A 547 -4.46 -28.39 -2.24
N TYR A 548 -4.95 -27.43 -3.01
CA TYR A 548 -4.92 -26.00 -2.67
C TYR A 548 -6.37 -25.48 -2.54
N THR A 549 -6.54 -24.34 -1.89
CA THR A 549 -7.85 -23.72 -1.69
C THR A 549 -8.08 -22.59 -2.68
N ARG A 550 -9.32 -22.47 -3.13
CA ARG A 550 -9.80 -21.34 -3.91
C ARG A 550 -11.03 -20.75 -3.23
N VAL A 551 -10.92 -19.50 -2.80
CA VAL A 551 -11.99 -18.78 -2.10
C VAL A 551 -13.23 -18.60 -3.00
N ARG A 552 -14.41 -18.75 -2.39
CA ARG A 552 -15.71 -18.37 -2.96
C ARG A 552 -16.18 -17.12 -2.25
N HIS A 553 -16.61 -16.13 -2.98
CA HIS A 553 -17.06 -14.87 -2.41
C HIS A 553 -18.15 -14.24 -3.25
N GLU A 554 -19.00 -13.46 -2.59
CA GLU A 554 -20.04 -12.65 -3.20
C GLU A 554 -19.71 -11.17 -3.04
N LYS A 555 -19.98 -10.39 -4.09
CA LYS A 555 -19.67 -8.97 -4.13
C LYS A 555 -20.90 -8.15 -4.44
N SER A 556 -21.00 -6.98 -3.82
CA SER A 556 -21.97 -5.95 -4.16
C SER A 556 -21.34 -4.57 -4.19
N THR A 557 -21.99 -3.66 -4.92
CA THR A 557 -21.57 -2.26 -5.03
C THR A 557 -22.70 -1.32 -4.63
N GLU A 558 -22.33 -0.20 -4.01
CA GLU A 558 -23.19 0.94 -3.74
C GLU A 558 -22.51 2.21 -4.27
N ILE A 559 -23.22 2.99 -5.08
CA ILE A 559 -22.71 4.26 -5.59
C ILE A 559 -22.84 5.31 -4.49
N ILE A 560 -21.72 5.86 -4.04
CA ILE A 560 -21.68 6.92 -3.02
C ILE A 560 -21.75 8.29 -3.70
N GLU A 561 -21.02 8.46 -4.83
CA GLU A 561 -20.87 9.74 -5.50
C GLU A 561 -20.57 9.52 -6.99
N ILE A 562 -21.20 10.30 -7.83
CA ILE A 562 -20.88 10.40 -9.26
C ILE A 562 -20.03 11.66 -9.47
N ALA A 563 -18.75 11.48 -9.79
CA ALA A 563 -17.82 12.58 -10.03
C ALA A 563 -17.90 13.10 -11.48
N ALA A 564 -18.13 12.21 -12.44
CA ALA A 564 -18.26 12.54 -13.84
C ALA A 564 -19.17 11.54 -14.58
N SER A 565 -19.83 12.03 -15.65
CA SER A 565 -20.66 11.21 -16.52
C SER A 565 -20.48 11.65 -17.95
N ARG A 566 -20.44 10.72 -18.88
CA ARG A 566 -20.43 11.01 -20.33
C ARG A 566 -21.04 9.89 -21.14
N VAL A 567 -21.58 10.22 -22.30
CA VAL A 567 -21.99 9.21 -23.28
C VAL A 567 -20.74 8.72 -24.00
N VAL A 568 -20.56 7.42 -24.01
CA VAL A 568 -19.49 6.73 -24.72
C VAL A 568 -20.12 5.79 -25.73
N LEU A 569 -19.93 6.08 -27.02
CA LEU A 569 -20.61 5.38 -28.10
C LEU A 569 -22.13 5.42 -27.90
N GLY A 570 -22.80 4.31 -27.64
CA GLY A 570 -24.24 4.25 -27.41
C GLY A 570 -24.67 4.04 -25.95
N ALA A 571 -23.78 4.23 -24.96
CA ALA A 571 -24.10 3.96 -23.56
C ALA A 571 -23.58 5.08 -22.62
N MET A 572 -24.23 5.22 -21.46
CA MET A 572 -23.81 6.16 -20.43
C MET A 572 -22.72 5.51 -19.58
N VAL A 573 -21.62 6.21 -19.41
CA VAL A 573 -20.47 5.80 -18.57
C VAL A 573 -20.25 6.83 -17.48
N HIS A 574 -20.09 6.35 -16.27
CA HIS A 574 -19.91 7.17 -15.08
C HIS A 574 -18.57 6.85 -14.41
N LEU A 575 -17.99 7.86 -13.75
CA LEU A 575 -16.85 7.75 -12.86
C LEU A 575 -17.22 8.30 -11.50
N GLY A 576 -16.84 7.62 -10.41
CA GLY A 576 -17.21 8.10 -9.10
C GLY A 576 -16.61 7.29 -7.95
N ARG A 577 -17.22 7.45 -6.78
CA ARG A 577 -16.87 6.68 -5.58
C ARG A 577 -17.93 5.59 -5.37
N VAL A 578 -17.43 4.38 -5.13
CA VAL A 578 -18.29 3.21 -4.86
C VAL A 578 -17.89 2.56 -3.55
N ARG A 579 -18.88 2.08 -2.80
CA ARG A 579 -18.67 1.17 -1.68
C ARG A 579 -18.74 -0.24 -2.21
N VAL A 580 -17.68 -1.02 -2.00
CA VAL A 580 -17.63 -2.43 -2.37
C VAL A 580 -17.74 -3.25 -1.09
N THR A 581 -18.66 -4.21 -1.10
CA THR A 581 -18.78 -5.24 -0.07
C THR A 581 -18.36 -6.56 -0.70
N ASP A 582 -17.37 -7.22 -0.12
CA ASP A 582 -16.83 -8.52 -0.57
C ASP A 582 -16.91 -9.50 0.60
N GLN A 583 -17.83 -10.48 0.50
CA GLN A 583 -18.06 -11.46 1.54
C GLN A 583 -17.56 -12.82 1.12
N VAL A 584 -16.63 -13.37 1.87
CA VAL A 584 -16.18 -14.76 1.72
C VAL A 584 -17.26 -15.69 2.26
N THR A 585 -17.83 -16.51 1.37
CA THR A 585 -18.92 -17.47 1.69
C THR A 585 -18.43 -18.91 1.83
N GLY A 586 -17.15 -19.17 1.46
CA GLY A 586 -16.57 -20.50 1.54
C GLY A 586 -15.32 -20.65 0.67
N TYR A 587 -14.86 -21.86 0.50
CA TYR A 587 -13.76 -22.19 -0.40
C TYR A 587 -13.90 -23.59 -1.02
N ASP A 588 -13.35 -23.75 -2.22
CA ASP A 588 -13.20 -25.02 -2.92
C ASP A 588 -11.83 -25.63 -2.62
N ARG A 589 -11.78 -26.93 -2.35
CA ARG A 589 -10.54 -27.73 -2.30
C ARG A 589 -10.24 -28.31 -3.68
N ILE A 590 -9.13 -27.87 -4.29
CA ILE A 590 -8.75 -28.26 -5.65
C ILE A 590 -7.54 -29.21 -5.60
N SER A 591 -7.66 -30.41 -6.15
CA SER A 591 -6.57 -31.37 -6.23
C SER A 591 -5.37 -30.81 -7.00
N VAL A 592 -4.16 -30.87 -6.40
CA VAL A 592 -2.91 -30.46 -7.08
C VAL A 592 -2.61 -31.36 -8.29
N ARG A 593 -2.97 -32.65 -8.22
CA ARG A 593 -2.66 -33.61 -9.29
C ARG A 593 -3.64 -33.55 -10.47
N SER A 594 -4.94 -33.48 -10.17
CA SER A 594 -5.98 -33.61 -11.21
C SER A 594 -6.66 -32.30 -11.57
N GLY A 595 -6.45 -31.20 -10.80
CA GLY A 595 -7.18 -29.94 -10.98
C GLY A 595 -8.68 -30.03 -10.63
N LYS A 596 -9.19 -31.18 -10.18
CA LYS A 596 -10.61 -31.40 -9.87
C LYS A 596 -10.96 -30.81 -8.52
N ASN A 597 -12.18 -30.30 -8.40
CA ASN A 597 -12.75 -29.92 -7.10
C ASN A 597 -13.01 -31.17 -6.26
N LEU A 598 -12.46 -31.22 -5.05
CA LEU A 598 -12.59 -32.31 -4.07
C LEU A 598 -13.73 -32.08 -3.08
N GLY A 599 -14.27 -30.86 -3.04
CA GLY A 599 -15.36 -30.45 -2.13
C GLY A 599 -15.32 -28.96 -1.87
N THR A 600 -16.45 -28.42 -1.42
CA THR A 600 -16.62 -27.02 -1.05
C THR A 600 -16.94 -26.96 0.45
N GLU A 601 -16.24 -26.09 1.17
CA GLU A 601 -16.50 -25.77 2.58
C GLU A 601 -17.11 -24.39 2.68
N LEU A 602 -18.17 -24.24 3.49
CA LEU A 602 -18.81 -22.96 3.76
C LEU A 602 -18.08 -22.26 4.92
N LEU A 603 -18.01 -20.93 4.84
CA LEU A 603 -17.47 -20.06 5.87
C LEU A 603 -18.48 -18.96 6.21
N ASP A 604 -18.55 -18.63 7.49
CA ASP A 604 -19.26 -17.46 8.00
C ASP A 604 -18.22 -16.43 8.44
N MET A 605 -17.95 -15.47 7.57
CA MET A 605 -16.95 -14.43 7.80
C MET A 605 -17.58 -13.04 7.69
N GLU A 606 -17.09 -12.10 8.47
CA GLU A 606 -17.49 -10.70 8.33
C GLU A 606 -17.17 -10.18 6.93
N PRO A 607 -18.09 -9.44 6.27
CA PRO A 607 -17.86 -8.88 4.97
C PRO A 607 -16.75 -7.82 5.00
N LEU A 608 -15.92 -7.83 3.99
CA LEU A 608 -14.91 -6.81 3.75
C LEU A 608 -15.57 -5.63 3.04
N VAL A 609 -15.71 -4.49 3.74
CA VAL A 609 -16.33 -3.28 3.19
C VAL A 609 -15.29 -2.18 3.02
N PHE A 610 -15.23 -1.59 1.83
CA PHE A 610 -14.32 -0.47 1.56
C PHE A 610 -14.88 0.47 0.50
N VAL A 611 -14.47 1.73 0.56
CA VAL A 611 -14.80 2.75 -0.43
C VAL A 611 -13.62 2.93 -1.38
N THR A 612 -13.90 2.93 -2.69
CA THR A 612 -12.87 3.07 -3.72
C THR A 612 -13.37 3.90 -4.91
N ARG A 613 -12.48 4.14 -5.88
CA ARG A 613 -12.82 4.71 -7.18
C ARG A 613 -13.36 3.62 -8.10
N GLY A 614 -14.41 3.94 -8.85
CA GLY A 614 -15.02 3.03 -9.81
C GLY A 614 -15.48 3.75 -11.08
N VAL A 615 -15.40 3.03 -12.19
CA VAL A 615 -16.03 3.38 -13.47
C VAL A 615 -17.09 2.34 -13.77
N TRP A 616 -18.25 2.77 -14.24
CA TRP A 616 -19.32 1.83 -14.63
C TRP A 616 -20.06 2.29 -15.87
N ILE A 617 -20.53 1.29 -16.62
CA ILE A 617 -21.36 1.47 -17.79
C ILE A 617 -22.77 0.97 -17.50
N ALA A 618 -23.77 1.82 -17.80
CA ALA A 618 -25.18 1.45 -17.78
C ALA A 618 -25.54 0.81 -19.13
N ILE A 619 -26.06 -0.40 -19.10
CA ILE A 619 -26.48 -1.10 -20.32
C ILE A 619 -27.86 -0.62 -20.71
N PRO A 620 -28.04 -0.08 -21.95
CA PRO A 620 -29.35 0.37 -22.43
C PRO A 620 -30.38 -0.75 -22.38
N GLU A 621 -31.59 -0.44 -21.89
CA GLU A 621 -32.65 -1.43 -21.68
C GLU A 621 -33.17 -2.02 -23.01
N ASP A 622 -33.13 -1.27 -24.10
CA ASP A 622 -33.48 -1.74 -25.44
C ASP A 622 -32.52 -2.83 -25.93
N LEU A 623 -31.22 -2.70 -25.68
CA LEU A 623 -30.21 -3.74 -25.95
C LEU A 623 -30.41 -4.97 -25.09
N ARG A 624 -30.72 -4.80 -23.82
CA ARG A 624 -31.10 -5.92 -22.94
C ARG A 624 -32.28 -6.71 -23.52
N ARG A 625 -33.37 -6.03 -23.84
CA ARG A 625 -34.57 -6.66 -24.44
C ARG A 625 -34.30 -7.32 -25.80
N GLN A 626 -33.37 -6.75 -26.59
CA GLN A 626 -32.95 -7.35 -27.85
C GLN A 626 -32.26 -8.69 -27.61
N VAL A 627 -31.26 -8.73 -26.72
CA VAL A 627 -30.49 -9.93 -26.36
C VAL A 627 -31.39 -11.02 -25.80
N GLU A 628 -32.36 -10.65 -24.92
CA GLU A 628 -33.34 -11.59 -24.34
C GLU A 628 -34.30 -12.15 -25.40
N ARG A 629 -34.73 -11.32 -26.38
CA ARG A 629 -35.56 -11.79 -27.50
C ARG A 629 -34.80 -12.76 -28.43
N GLU A 630 -33.50 -12.60 -28.57
CA GLU A 630 -32.63 -13.50 -29.32
C GLU A 630 -32.27 -14.79 -28.53
N MET A 631 -32.92 -15.00 -27.37
CA MET A 631 -32.70 -16.16 -26.49
C MET A 631 -31.26 -16.34 -26.03
N VAL A 632 -30.50 -15.23 -25.91
CA VAL A 632 -29.09 -15.22 -25.42
C VAL A 632 -29.05 -14.76 -23.98
N HIS A 633 -28.14 -15.33 -23.19
CA HIS A 633 -28.12 -15.12 -21.73
C HIS A 633 -27.53 -13.75 -21.35
N PHE A 634 -28.38 -12.75 -21.04
CA PHE A 634 -27.98 -11.37 -20.76
C PHE A 634 -26.91 -11.27 -19.64
N MET A 635 -27.20 -11.88 -18.46
CA MET A 635 -26.21 -11.85 -17.35
C MET A 635 -24.88 -12.46 -17.75
N GLY A 636 -24.88 -13.56 -18.50
CA GLY A 636 -23.66 -14.18 -19.02
C GLY A 636 -22.88 -13.27 -19.99
N GLY A 637 -23.61 -12.42 -20.75
CA GLY A 637 -23.01 -11.45 -21.66
C GLY A 637 -22.28 -10.31 -20.93
N ILE A 638 -22.95 -9.66 -19.98
CA ILE A 638 -22.31 -8.58 -19.20
C ILE A 638 -21.15 -9.09 -18.35
N HIS A 639 -21.24 -10.32 -17.81
CA HIS A 639 -20.16 -10.96 -17.06
C HIS A 639 -18.93 -11.28 -17.95
N ALA A 640 -19.19 -11.73 -19.19
CA ALA A 640 -18.14 -11.94 -20.17
C ALA A 640 -17.43 -10.62 -20.58
N ILE A 641 -18.20 -9.52 -20.73
CA ILE A 641 -17.64 -8.18 -21.01
C ILE A 641 -16.80 -7.69 -19.83
N GLU A 642 -17.26 -7.84 -18.60
CA GLU A 642 -16.50 -7.47 -17.39
C GLU A 642 -15.11 -8.12 -17.37
N HIS A 643 -15.07 -9.44 -17.51
CA HIS A 643 -13.82 -10.20 -17.50
C HIS A 643 -12.86 -9.79 -18.63
N ALA A 644 -13.38 -9.66 -19.83
CA ALA A 644 -12.57 -9.29 -20.98
C ALA A 644 -12.08 -7.84 -20.88
N ALA A 645 -12.92 -6.90 -20.40
CA ALA A 645 -12.55 -5.50 -20.20
C ALA A 645 -11.42 -5.36 -19.16
N ILE A 646 -11.54 -6.03 -18.00
CA ILE A 646 -10.45 -6.07 -17.01
C ILE A 646 -9.19 -6.70 -17.62
N GLY A 647 -9.33 -7.73 -18.46
CA GLY A 647 -8.21 -8.34 -19.20
C GLY A 647 -7.50 -7.37 -20.15
N MET A 648 -8.21 -6.40 -20.72
CA MET A 648 -7.67 -5.41 -21.67
C MET A 648 -7.17 -4.11 -20.98
N MET A 649 -7.49 -3.88 -19.71
CA MET A 649 -7.02 -2.69 -18.97
C MET A 649 -5.51 -2.44 -19.05
N PRO A 650 -4.63 -3.46 -18.99
CA PRO A 650 -3.19 -3.25 -19.13
C PRO A 650 -2.74 -2.66 -20.48
N LEU A 651 -3.60 -2.60 -21.49
CA LEU A 651 -3.34 -1.88 -22.74
C LEU A 651 -3.48 -0.36 -22.63
N LEU A 652 -4.07 0.15 -21.56
CA LEU A 652 -4.36 1.57 -21.33
C LEU A 652 -3.46 2.16 -20.23
N VAL A 653 -3.20 1.39 -19.19
CA VAL A 653 -2.51 1.86 -17.98
C VAL A 653 -1.64 0.76 -17.40
N LEU A 654 -0.51 1.13 -16.78
CA LEU A 654 0.37 0.19 -16.07
C LEU A 654 -0.33 -0.35 -14.82
N ALA A 655 -1.10 -1.42 -14.98
CA ALA A 655 -1.83 -2.10 -13.92
C ALA A 655 -1.50 -3.59 -13.87
N ASP A 656 -1.50 -4.16 -12.66
CA ASP A 656 -1.65 -5.61 -12.48
C ASP A 656 -3.15 -5.94 -12.42
N ARG A 657 -3.54 -7.11 -12.92
CA ARG A 657 -4.93 -7.59 -12.79
C ARG A 657 -5.40 -7.70 -11.33
N ASN A 658 -4.46 -7.74 -10.37
CA ASN A 658 -4.76 -7.76 -8.94
C ASN A 658 -5.13 -6.38 -8.38
N ASP A 659 -4.79 -5.32 -9.13
CA ASP A 659 -5.08 -3.94 -8.72
C ASP A 659 -6.51 -3.50 -9.09
N LEU A 660 -7.23 -4.35 -9.84
CA LEU A 660 -8.58 -4.09 -10.33
C LEU A 660 -9.57 -5.15 -9.84
N GLY A 661 -10.77 -4.70 -9.52
CA GLY A 661 -11.94 -5.54 -9.31
C GLY A 661 -13.05 -5.23 -10.30
N GLY A 662 -14.00 -6.16 -10.44
CA GLY A 662 -15.18 -5.95 -11.24
C GLY A 662 -16.42 -6.61 -10.65
N ILE A 663 -17.57 -6.10 -11.03
CA ILE A 663 -18.89 -6.64 -10.74
C ILE A 663 -19.79 -6.35 -11.92
N SER A 664 -20.49 -7.36 -12.40
CA SER A 664 -21.59 -7.22 -13.33
C SER A 664 -22.90 -7.63 -12.67
N THR A 665 -23.94 -6.84 -12.86
CA THR A 665 -25.28 -7.13 -12.33
C THR A 665 -26.35 -6.93 -13.40
N PRO A 666 -27.32 -7.84 -13.51
CA PRO A 666 -28.39 -7.70 -14.49
C PRO A 666 -29.35 -6.54 -14.18
N PHE A 667 -29.37 -6.07 -12.94
CA PHE A 667 -30.09 -4.88 -12.48
C PHE A 667 -29.40 -4.29 -11.26
N HIS A 668 -28.96 -3.03 -11.36
CA HIS A 668 -28.42 -2.27 -10.22
C HIS A 668 -29.44 -1.24 -9.76
N PRO A 669 -29.89 -1.25 -8.49
CA PRO A 669 -30.98 -0.37 -8.02
C PRO A 669 -30.74 1.11 -8.25
N GLN A 670 -29.51 1.60 -8.02
CA GLN A 670 -29.16 3.00 -8.19
C GLN A 670 -28.93 3.40 -9.66
N VAL A 671 -28.65 2.45 -10.57
CA VAL A 671 -28.49 2.71 -12.02
C VAL A 671 -29.82 2.56 -12.75
N GLY A 672 -30.74 1.71 -12.24
CA GLY A 672 -32.04 1.42 -12.84
C GLY A 672 -31.99 0.49 -14.05
N SER A 673 -30.81 -0.11 -14.36
CA SER A 673 -30.59 -1.02 -15.49
C SER A 673 -29.49 -2.03 -15.17
N GLY A 674 -29.19 -2.91 -16.13
CA GLY A 674 -27.99 -3.74 -16.08
C GLY A 674 -26.72 -2.89 -16.10
N ALA A 675 -25.72 -3.25 -15.31
CA ALA A 675 -24.50 -2.48 -15.19
C ALA A 675 -23.24 -3.34 -15.05
N ILE A 676 -22.11 -2.81 -15.54
CA ILE A 676 -20.78 -3.39 -15.37
C ILE A 676 -19.93 -2.35 -14.66
N PHE A 677 -19.44 -2.70 -13.48
CA PHE A 677 -18.52 -1.89 -12.68
C PHE A 677 -17.11 -2.44 -12.81
N ILE A 678 -16.13 -1.55 -13.01
CA ILE A 678 -14.71 -1.82 -12.84
C ILE A 678 -14.21 -0.82 -11.80
N TYR A 679 -13.47 -1.28 -10.81
CA TYR A 679 -13.03 -0.43 -9.71
C TYR A 679 -11.59 -0.74 -9.30
N ASP A 680 -10.91 0.24 -8.71
CA ASP A 680 -9.61 0.05 -8.10
C ASP A 680 -9.74 -0.92 -6.91
N GLY A 681 -8.99 -2.01 -6.92
CA GLY A 681 -9.10 -3.11 -5.95
C GLY A 681 -8.59 -2.78 -4.54
N LEU A 682 -8.47 -1.49 -4.19
CA LEU A 682 -7.86 -1.02 -2.95
C LEU A 682 -8.65 0.16 -2.36
N PRO A 683 -8.75 0.28 -1.02
CA PRO A 683 -9.38 1.41 -0.35
C PRO A 683 -8.84 2.76 -0.83
N GLY A 684 -9.73 3.68 -1.14
CA GLY A 684 -9.40 5.03 -1.62
C GLY A 684 -9.01 5.13 -3.09
N GLY A 685 -8.72 4.01 -3.74
CA GLY A 685 -8.31 3.94 -5.15
C GLY A 685 -6.87 4.41 -5.42
N CYS A 686 -6.31 3.97 -6.53
CA CYS A 686 -4.97 4.36 -6.99
C CYS A 686 -4.94 5.09 -8.34
N GLY A 687 -6.11 5.38 -8.93
CA GLY A 687 -6.26 6.19 -10.14
C GLY A 687 -6.29 5.40 -11.46
N LEU A 688 -6.33 4.05 -11.41
CA LEU A 688 -6.36 3.22 -12.61
C LEU A 688 -7.67 3.39 -13.39
N VAL A 689 -8.80 3.45 -12.68
CA VAL A 689 -10.11 3.61 -13.32
C VAL A 689 -10.37 5.01 -13.85
N ASP A 690 -9.68 6.04 -13.32
CA ASP A 690 -9.75 7.39 -13.86
C ASP A 690 -9.13 7.42 -15.29
N GLU A 691 -8.00 6.72 -15.49
CA GLU A 691 -7.39 6.56 -16.81
C GLU A 691 -8.27 5.72 -17.75
N ALA A 692 -8.89 4.66 -17.22
CA ALA A 692 -9.85 3.86 -17.98
C ALA A 692 -11.05 4.70 -18.43
N TYR A 693 -11.60 5.54 -17.57
CA TYR A 693 -12.70 6.44 -17.92
C TYR A 693 -12.29 7.39 -19.06
N ALA A 694 -11.10 7.96 -19.02
CA ALA A 694 -10.59 8.85 -20.07
C ALA A 694 -10.52 8.15 -21.44
N GLN A 695 -10.21 6.85 -21.48
CA GLN A 695 -10.02 6.06 -22.70
C GLN A 695 -11.08 4.96 -22.88
N TYR A 696 -12.29 5.12 -22.33
CA TYR A 696 -13.28 4.04 -22.22
C TYR A 696 -13.76 3.53 -23.60
N GLU A 697 -13.80 4.38 -24.63
CA GLU A 697 -14.09 3.97 -26.00
C GLU A 697 -13.09 2.91 -26.49
N ARG A 698 -11.79 3.20 -26.35
CA ARG A 698 -10.72 2.27 -26.72
C ARG A 698 -10.80 0.96 -25.92
N LEU A 699 -11.22 1.03 -24.64
CA LEU A 699 -11.41 -0.15 -23.82
C LEU A 699 -12.48 -1.06 -24.41
N LEU A 700 -13.66 -0.51 -24.77
CA LEU A 700 -14.76 -1.27 -25.35
C LEU A 700 -14.39 -1.87 -26.73
N GLU A 701 -13.75 -1.08 -27.59
CA GLU A 701 -13.31 -1.54 -28.91
C GLU A 701 -12.32 -2.70 -28.82
N ARG A 702 -11.31 -2.60 -27.95
CA ARG A 702 -10.32 -3.67 -27.74
C ARG A 702 -10.92 -4.90 -27.06
N THR A 703 -11.85 -4.70 -26.14
CA THR A 703 -12.62 -5.78 -25.53
C THR A 703 -13.41 -6.55 -26.59
N MET A 704 -14.09 -5.84 -27.47
CA MET A 704 -14.81 -6.42 -28.61
C MET A 704 -13.86 -7.20 -29.54
N ALA A 705 -12.73 -6.62 -29.91
CA ALA A 705 -11.75 -7.25 -30.77
C ALA A 705 -11.18 -8.53 -30.15
N ALA A 706 -10.85 -8.52 -28.86
CA ALA A 706 -10.34 -9.69 -28.14
C ALA A 706 -11.34 -10.84 -28.11
N ILE A 707 -12.62 -10.53 -27.85
CA ILE A 707 -13.68 -11.57 -27.83
C ILE A 707 -13.96 -12.10 -29.24
N ARG A 708 -14.00 -11.24 -30.24
CA ARG A 708 -14.33 -11.59 -31.64
C ARG A 708 -13.24 -12.42 -32.31
N SER A 709 -11.98 -12.10 -32.09
CA SER A 709 -10.83 -12.79 -32.72
C SER A 709 -10.61 -14.20 -32.19
N CYS A 710 -11.17 -14.56 -31.03
CA CYS A 710 -11.05 -15.91 -30.50
C CYS A 710 -11.98 -16.90 -31.22
N GLY A 711 -11.46 -18.03 -31.70
CA GLY A 711 -12.22 -19.05 -32.44
C GLY A 711 -13.14 -19.95 -31.58
N CYS A 712 -13.17 -19.80 -30.24
CA CYS A 712 -14.06 -20.62 -29.41
C CYS A 712 -15.54 -20.23 -29.56
N GLU A 713 -16.45 -21.16 -29.31
CA GLU A 713 -17.89 -20.92 -29.44
C GLU A 713 -18.52 -20.30 -28.21
N THR A 714 -18.25 -20.84 -27.03
CA THR A 714 -18.96 -20.50 -25.77
C THR A 714 -18.21 -19.57 -24.84
N GLY A 715 -16.89 -19.43 -25.01
CA GLY A 715 -15.97 -18.71 -24.18
C GLY A 715 -14.84 -19.62 -23.66
N CYS A 716 -13.66 -19.07 -23.47
CA CYS A 716 -12.47 -19.79 -23.02
C CYS A 716 -11.49 -18.84 -22.29
N PRO A 717 -10.42 -19.35 -21.69
CA PRO A 717 -9.40 -18.52 -21.04
C PRO A 717 -8.73 -17.48 -21.95
N SER A 718 -8.69 -17.75 -23.26
CA SER A 718 -8.13 -16.85 -24.27
C SER A 718 -9.05 -15.65 -24.61
N CYS A 719 -10.25 -15.53 -24.03
CA CYS A 719 -11.16 -14.41 -24.34
C CYS A 719 -11.95 -13.90 -23.12
N VAL A 720 -12.84 -14.71 -22.52
CA VAL A 720 -13.80 -14.23 -21.50
C VAL A 720 -13.73 -14.91 -20.14
N HIS A 721 -12.96 -16.01 -19.99
CA HIS A 721 -12.82 -16.64 -18.69
C HIS A 721 -11.73 -15.95 -17.85
N SER A 722 -12.06 -15.68 -16.57
CA SER A 722 -11.10 -15.17 -15.60
C SER A 722 -10.76 -16.25 -14.56
N PRO A 723 -9.48 -16.47 -14.26
CA PRO A 723 -9.07 -17.40 -13.18
C PRO A 723 -9.45 -16.91 -11.78
N LYS A 724 -9.82 -15.63 -11.65
CA LYS A 724 -10.18 -14.97 -10.38
C LYS A 724 -11.69 -14.88 -10.15
N CYS A 725 -12.49 -15.40 -11.06
CA CYS A 725 -13.94 -15.34 -10.94
C CYS A 725 -14.45 -16.15 -9.74
N GLY A 726 -15.09 -15.48 -8.78
CA GLY A 726 -15.67 -16.10 -7.57
C GLY A 726 -16.81 -17.07 -7.88
N SER A 727 -17.55 -16.85 -8.98
CA SER A 727 -18.64 -17.72 -9.44
C SER A 727 -18.16 -18.88 -10.36
N GLY A 728 -16.83 -19.01 -10.56
CA GLY A 728 -16.26 -20.05 -11.42
C GLY A 728 -16.59 -19.86 -12.92
N ASN A 729 -16.73 -18.62 -13.38
CA ASN A 729 -17.09 -18.23 -14.75
C ASN A 729 -18.52 -18.68 -15.16
N ARG A 730 -19.47 -18.63 -14.22
CA ARG A 730 -20.86 -19.01 -14.48
C ARG A 730 -21.85 -18.00 -13.91
N PRO A 731 -22.87 -17.54 -14.67
CA PRO A 731 -23.04 -17.79 -16.10
C PRO A 731 -22.07 -16.98 -16.96
N ILE A 732 -21.69 -17.47 -18.14
CA ILE A 732 -20.93 -16.74 -19.14
C ILE A 732 -21.49 -17.00 -20.53
N SER A 733 -21.52 -15.97 -21.41
CA SER A 733 -22.03 -16.06 -22.77
C SER A 733 -21.23 -15.15 -23.71
N LYS A 734 -20.38 -15.75 -24.52
CA LYS A 734 -19.60 -15.03 -25.54
C LYS A 734 -20.50 -14.39 -26.60
N SER A 735 -21.53 -15.08 -27.03
CA SER A 735 -22.47 -14.58 -28.06
C SER A 735 -23.23 -13.35 -27.56
N ALA A 736 -23.74 -13.37 -26.32
CA ALA A 736 -24.40 -12.22 -25.71
C ALA A 736 -23.44 -11.03 -25.53
N ALA A 737 -22.19 -11.28 -25.13
CA ALA A 737 -21.18 -10.23 -25.00
C ALA A 737 -20.92 -9.52 -26.34
N LEU A 738 -20.77 -10.27 -27.41
CA LEU A 738 -20.58 -9.70 -28.76
C LEU A 738 -21.78 -8.88 -29.21
N ARG A 739 -23.01 -9.33 -28.92
CA ARG A 739 -24.24 -8.59 -29.26
C ARG A 739 -24.33 -7.27 -28.50
N LEU A 740 -24.12 -7.31 -27.21
CA LEU A 740 -24.16 -6.12 -26.34
C LEU A 740 -23.10 -5.10 -26.74
N LEU A 741 -21.84 -5.53 -26.96
CA LEU A 741 -20.76 -4.64 -27.38
C LEU A 741 -21.03 -4.05 -28.77
N ASP A 742 -21.50 -4.86 -29.72
CA ASP A 742 -21.86 -4.37 -31.07
C ASP A 742 -22.98 -3.31 -31.01
N GLY A 743 -24.02 -3.55 -30.17
CA GLY A 743 -25.11 -2.59 -29.93
C GLY A 743 -24.61 -1.28 -29.30
N VAL A 744 -23.73 -1.35 -28.30
CA VAL A 744 -23.15 -0.16 -27.67
C VAL A 744 -22.21 0.59 -28.65
N ILE A 745 -21.38 -0.11 -29.41
CA ILE A 745 -20.40 0.51 -30.32
C ILE A 745 -21.09 1.15 -31.53
N ARG A 746 -22.15 0.54 -32.06
CA ARG A 746 -22.93 1.08 -33.20
C ARG A 746 -23.98 2.11 -32.79
N GLY A 747 -24.37 2.13 -31.52
CA GLY A 747 -25.35 3.08 -31.00
C GLY A 747 -24.82 4.51 -31.11
N ARG A 748 -25.11 5.20 -32.20
CA ARG A 748 -24.87 6.64 -32.32
C ARG A 748 -25.85 7.37 -31.38
N PRO A 749 -25.43 8.44 -30.66
CA PRO A 749 -26.36 9.30 -29.97
C PRO A 749 -27.36 9.84 -31.00
N GLN A 750 -28.66 9.54 -30.84
CA GLN A 750 -29.70 10.17 -31.64
C GLN A 750 -29.62 11.67 -31.35
N SER A 751 -29.19 12.42 -32.35
CA SER A 751 -29.27 13.88 -32.33
C SER A 751 -30.74 14.27 -32.23
N GLY A 752 -31.16 14.75 -31.06
CA GLY A 752 -32.46 15.37 -30.89
C GLY A 752 -33.45 14.67 -29.96
N VAL A 753 -33.09 14.47 -28.75
CA VAL A 753 -33.94 14.67 -27.59
C VAL A 753 -33.02 15.17 -26.47
N ALA A 754 -33.13 16.46 -26.17
CA ALA A 754 -32.79 16.95 -24.84
C ALA A 754 -33.79 16.25 -23.90
N GLY A 755 -33.49 15.02 -23.54
CA GLY A 755 -34.18 14.31 -22.50
C GLY A 755 -33.88 15.05 -21.22
N GLU A 756 -34.89 15.47 -20.52
CA GLU A 756 -34.84 15.78 -19.11
C GLU A 756 -33.95 14.74 -18.47
N GLY A 757 -32.86 15.17 -17.84
CA GLY A 757 -31.92 14.29 -17.15
C GLY A 757 -32.72 13.38 -16.21
N PRO A 758 -32.32 12.12 -16.02
CA PRO A 758 -32.96 11.25 -15.07
C PRO A 758 -33.10 12.01 -13.76
N GLY A 759 -34.35 12.01 -13.22
CA GLY A 759 -34.74 12.85 -12.11
C GLY A 759 -33.68 12.88 -11.03
N ALA A 760 -33.46 14.05 -10.49
CA ALA A 760 -32.34 14.35 -9.58
C ALA A 760 -32.09 13.16 -8.64
N PHE A 761 -30.90 12.58 -8.76
CA PHE A 761 -30.43 11.52 -7.88
C PHE A 761 -30.61 12.02 -6.43
N GLN A 762 -31.56 11.46 -5.71
CA GLN A 762 -31.63 11.65 -4.27
C GLN A 762 -30.57 10.73 -3.67
N PRO A 763 -29.49 11.27 -3.09
CA PRO A 763 -28.58 10.44 -2.34
C PRO A 763 -29.37 9.75 -1.24
N ALA A 764 -29.27 8.44 -1.13
CA ALA A 764 -29.70 7.74 0.07
C ALA A 764 -29.01 8.44 1.24
N GLU A 765 -29.77 8.76 2.30
CA GLU A 765 -29.27 9.46 3.49
C GLU A 765 -27.90 8.95 3.86
N ALA A 766 -26.96 9.87 4.01
CA ALA A 766 -25.58 9.57 4.28
C ALA A 766 -25.46 8.73 5.55
N ALA A 767 -25.28 7.42 5.37
CA ALA A 767 -24.74 6.60 6.43
C ALA A 767 -23.38 7.22 6.86
N PRO A 768 -23.06 7.24 8.14
CA PRO A 768 -21.83 7.86 8.62
C PRO A 768 -20.63 7.30 7.84
N PRO A 769 -19.62 8.12 7.53
CA PRO A 769 -18.46 7.71 6.76
C PRO A 769 -17.84 6.47 7.41
N ALA A 770 -17.51 5.49 6.57
CA ALA A 770 -16.86 4.26 7.02
C ALA A 770 -15.61 4.65 7.81
N VAL A 771 -15.58 4.23 9.06
CA VAL A 771 -14.45 4.41 9.99
C VAL A 771 -13.19 3.89 9.30
N PRO A 772 -12.09 4.65 9.25
CA PRO A 772 -10.80 4.13 8.81
C PRO A 772 -10.51 2.85 9.58
N VAL A 773 -10.01 1.82 8.91
CA VAL A 773 -9.64 0.54 9.50
C VAL A 773 -8.69 0.79 10.67
N GLN A 774 -9.22 0.77 11.87
CA GLN A 774 -8.46 1.02 13.09
C GLN A 774 -7.54 -0.18 13.38
N GLY A 775 -6.32 0.10 13.81
CA GLY A 775 -5.43 -0.89 14.42
C GLY A 775 -6.08 -1.50 15.68
N PRO A 776 -5.54 -2.61 16.20
CA PRO A 776 -6.23 -3.46 17.18
C PRO A 776 -6.64 -2.69 18.42
N ARG A 777 -7.93 -2.57 18.65
CA ARG A 777 -8.50 -2.19 19.95
C ARG A 777 -8.80 -3.48 20.71
N SER A 778 -8.35 -3.55 21.94
CA SER A 778 -8.72 -4.61 22.88
C SER A 778 -10.25 -4.62 23.05
N ALA A 779 -10.86 -5.76 22.77
CA ALA A 779 -12.30 -5.95 22.87
C ALA A 779 -12.76 -5.85 24.32
N ALA A 780 -13.61 -4.87 24.62
CA ALA A 780 -14.58 -4.98 25.69
C ALA A 780 -15.95 -5.19 25.03
N ARG A 781 -16.60 -6.30 25.36
CA ARG A 781 -17.97 -6.65 24.92
C ARG A 781 -18.95 -5.59 25.45
N ALA A 782 -19.80 -5.06 24.56
CA ALA A 782 -21.05 -4.44 24.99
C ALA A 782 -22.16 -4.90 24.04
N GLY A 783 -23.26 -5.33 24.63
CA GLY A 783 -24.41 -5.97 24.02
C GLY A 783 -25.27 -5.01 23.20
N GLN A 784 -26.08 -5.64 22.37
CA GLN A 784 -27.13 -5.10 21.51
C GLN A 784 -28.17 -4.29 22.26
N THR A 785 -28.64 -3.19 21.66
CA THR A 785 -30.09 -2.94 21.53
C THR A 785 -30.35 -1.90 20.42
N SER A 786 -31.51 -2.06 19.80
CA SER A 786 -32.01 -1.51 18.57
C SER A 786 -32.84 -0.23 18.73
N MET A 787 -33.04 0.45 17.55
CA MET A 787 -34.16 1.36 17.17
C MET A 787 -34.15 2.78 17.78
N ALA A 788 -34.48 3.85 17.13
CA ALA A 788 -35.27 4.29 15.99
C ALA A 788 -35.14 5.80 15.71
N GLU A 789 -35.33 6.14 14.44
CA GLU A 789 -35.92 7.36 13.84
C GLU A 789 -35.66 8.80 14.29
N GLY A 790 -35.08 9.59 13.35
CA GLY A 790 -35.67 10.81 12.80
C GLY A 790 -35.34 12.16 13.43
N CYS A 791 -34.51 12.98 12.79
CA CYS A 791 -34.82 14.37 12.40
C CYS A 791 -33.69 15.08 11.62
N ALA A 792 -34.09 15.91 10.66
CA ALA A 792 -33.25 16.57 9.66
C ALA A 792 -32.41 17.76 10.21
N PRO A 793 -31.31 18.16 9.56
CA PRO A 793 -30.44 19.23 10.02
C PRO A 793 -30.81 20.59 9.43
N SER A 794 -30.91 21.61 10.27
CA SER A 794 -30.89 23.02 9.88
C SER A 794 -29.51 23.63 10.17
N SER A 795 -28.96 24.27 9.16
CA SER A 795 -27.76 25.10 9.22
C SER A 795 -27.79 26.16 10.31
N ARG A 796 -26.73 26.23 11.16
CA ARG A 796 -26.20 27.48 11.71
C ARG A 796 -24.88 27.25 12.42
N GLN A 797 -23.85 27.97 11.97
CA GLN A 797 -22.62 28.23 12.72
C GLN A 797 -22.95 29.14 13.92
N GLN A 798 -22.55 28.74 15.11
CA GLN A 798 -21.93 29.52 16.17
C GLN A 798 -22.04 28.84 17.53
N ALA A 799 -20.90 28.72 18.23
CA ALA A 799 -20.64 28.59 19.65
C ALA A 799 -21.25 27.41 20.45
N PRO A 800 -20.41 26.44 20.86
CA PRO A 800 -20.84 25.35 21.75
C PRO A 800 -20.65 25.64 23.26
N VAL A 801 -20.66 26.91 23.71
CA VAL A 801 -20.37 27.23 25.13
C VAL A 801 -21.60 27.15 26.06
N ALA A 802 -22.80 27.13 25.52
CA ALA A 802 -24.02 27.11 26.32
C ALA A 802 -24.76 25.73 26.32
N ALA A 803 -24.37 24.76 25.52
CA ALA A 803 -25.08 23.49 25.40
C ALA A 803 -24.72 22.48 26.51
N GLY A 804 -23.46 22.48 27.02
CA GLY A 804 -23.01 21.48 28.00
C GLY A 804 -23.64 21.57 29.38
N ILE A 805 -24.13 22.73 29.79
CA ILE A 805 -24.76 22.89 31.13
C ILE A 805 -26.25 22.52 31.10
N ARG A 806 -26.95 22.68 29.99
CA ARG A 806 -28.34 22.25 29.80
C ARG A 806 -28.55 20.75 29.69
N MET A 807 -27.49 19.98 29.36
CA MET A 807 -27.54 18.52 29.30
C MET A 807 -27.60 17.81 30.64
N LEU A 808 -27.23 18.50 31.74
CA LEU A 808 -27.21 17.93 33.11
C LEU A 808 -28.50 18.21 33.88
N ASP A 809 -29.47 18.94 33.34
CA ASP A 809 -30.77 19.18 34.00
C ASP A 809 -31.54 17.84 34.12
N GLY A 810 -31.52 17.28 35.35
CA GLY A 810 -32.15 16.03 35.71
C GLY A 810 -31.26 14.80 35.68
N PHE A 811 -29.98 14.88 35.21
CA PHE A 811 -29.01 13.79 35.22
C PHE A 811 -28.20 13.76 36.49
N ARG A 812 -28.24 12.63 37.21
CA ARG A 812 -27.59 12.47 38.55
C ARG A 812 -26.27 11.73 38.38
N TYR A 813 -25.16 12.36 38.69
CA TYR A 813 -23.87 11.67 38.70
C TYR A 813 -23.18 11.78 40.05
N ALA A 814 -22.40 10.74 40.36
CA ALA A 814 -21.52 10.72 41.54
C ALA A 814 -20.07 10.73 41.09
N VAL A 815 -19.18 11.41 41.81
CA VAL A 815 -17.72 11.28 41.61
C VAL A 815 -17.14 10.63 42.84
N LEU A 816 -16.42 9.53 42.68
CA LEU A 816 -15.94 8.67 43.75
C LEU A 816 -14.42 8.52 43.70
N ASP A 817 -13.79 8.55 44.87
CA ASP A 817 -12.41 8.13 45.13
C ASP A 817 -12.30 7.50 46.51
N LEU A 818 -11.33 6.58 46.70
CA LEU A 818 -11.12 5.93 47.99
C LEU A 818 -9.64 5.85 48.36
N GLU A 819 -9.38 5.77 49.67
CA GLU A 819 -8.07 5.48 50.21
C GLU A 819 -8.04 4.16 51.00
N THR A 820 -6.89 3.46 50.97
CA THR A 820 -6.75 2.11 51.50
C THR A 820 -6.05 2.06 52.87
N ARG A 821 -6.31 0.99 53.64
CA ARG A 821 -5.65 0.73 54.95
C ARG A 821 -4.30 0.05 54.79
N ARG A 822 -4.07 -0.70 53.66
CA ARG A 822 -2.86 -1.47 53.37
C ARG A 822 -2.35 -1.14 51.99
N SER A 823 -1.03 -1.17 51.85
CA SER A 823 -0.33 -0.99 50.57
C SER A 823 -0.36 -2.25 49.72
N ALA A 824 -0.07 -2.13 48.44
CA ALA A 824 0.10 -3.26 47.52
C ALA A 824 1.21 -4.24 47.99
N GLN A 825 2.27 -3.74 48.63
CA GLN A 825 3.34 -4.59 49.18
C GLN A 825 2.86 -5.45 50.33
N GLU A 826 2.02 -4.88 51.25
CA GLU A 826 1.49 -5.59 52.42
C GLU A 826 0.49 -6.70 52.07
N VAL A 827 -0.17 -6.62 50.92
CA VAL A 827 -1.13 -7.63 50.44
C VAL A 827 -0.58 -8.57 49.37
N GLY A 828 0.68 -8.40 48.94
CA GLY A 828 1.36 -9.26 47.99
C GLY A 828 1.22 -8.83 46.49
N GLY A 829 0.78 -7.59 46.23
CA GLY A 829 0.74 -7.02 44.86
C GLY A 829 -0.60 -6.37 44.50
N TRP A 830 -0.60 -5.55 43.45
CA TRP A 830 -1.79 -4.82 42.97
C TRP A 830 -2.94 -5.73 42.52
N HIS A 831 -2.67 -6.98 42.16
CA HIS A 831 -3.67 -7.96 41.78
C HIS A 831 -4.50 -8.48 42.95
N ARG A 832 -4.15 -8.09 44.18
CA ARG A 832 -4.85 -8.41 45.41
C ARG A 832 -5.42 -7.14 46.08
N ALA A 833 -5.91 -6.20 45.28
CA ALA A 833 -6.53 -4.96 45.76
C ALA A 833 -7.73 -5.24 46.68
N ASP A 834 -8.44 -6.35 46.47
CA ASP A 834 -9.53 -6.87 47.30
C ASP A 834 -9.17 -7.05 48.78
N LEU A 835 -7.89 -7.18 49.11
CA LEU A 835 -7.41 -7.35 50.48
C LEU A 835 -6.90 -6.05 51.15
N MET A 836 -6.86 -4.91 50.39
CA MET A 836 -6.28 -3.69 50.94
C MET A 836 -7.12 -3.03 52.02
N GLY A 837 -8.45 -3.25 52.04
CA GLY A 837 -9.39 -2.60 52.96
C GLY A 837 -9.49 -1.11 52.72
N VAL A 838 -10.54 -0.49 53.20
CA VAL A 838 -10.89 0.93 53.00
C VAL A 838 -10.60 1.75 54.25
N SER A 839 -9.82 2.81 54.15
CA SER A 839 -9.69 3.81 55.22
C SER A 839 -10.84 4.83 55.17
N CYS A 840 -11.14 5.36 53.97
CA CYS A 840 -12.32 6.20 53.72
C CYS A 840 -12.70 6.12 52.23
N VAL A 841 -13.95 6.44 51.91
CA VAL A 841 -14.47 6.74 50.56
C VAL A 841 -15.12 8.11 50.64
N VAL A 842 -14.88 8.94 49.66
CA VAL A 842 -15.57 10.22 49.50
C VAL A 842 -16.36 10.19 48.18
N VAL A 843 -17.61 10.60 48.23
CA VAL A 843 -18.49 10.69 47.08
C VAL A 843 -19.04 12.10 46.94
N HIS A 844 -18.81 12.74 45.79
CA HIS A 844 -19.50 14.01 45.48
C HIS A 844 -20.83 13.69 44.80
N ASP A 845 -21.91 14.27 45.28
CA ASP A 845 -23.26 14.17 44.73
C ASP A 845 -23.54 15.40 43.87
N SER A 846 -23.79 15.22 42.59
CA SER A 846 -24.04 16.30 41.62
C SER A 846 -25.32 17.08 41.87
N VAL A 847 -26.31 16.51 42.59
CA VAL A 847 -27.61 17.14 42.87
C VAL A 847 -27.54 18.06 44.09
N SER A 848 -27.00 17.56 45.20
CA SER A 848 -26.87 18.35 46.40
C SER A 848 -25.62 19.25 46.39
N GLY A 849 -24.60 18.93 45.59
CA GLY A 849 -23.29 19.54 45.58
C GLY A 849 -22.44 19.18 46.82
N GLU A 850 -22.91 18.25 47.67
CA GLU A 850 -22.26 17.88 48.92
C GLU A 850 -21.26 16.72 48.71
N PHE A 851 -20.26 16.66 49.59
CA PHE A 851 -19.34 15.53 49.72
C PHE A 851 -19.79 14.65 50.87
N ARG A 852 -20.12 13.38 50.55
CA ARG A 852 -20.51 12.37 51.53
C ARG A 852 -19.30 11.49 51.86
N GLU A 853 -19.09 11.22 53.12
CA GLU A 853 -17.97 10.43 53.62
C GLU A 853 -18.46 9.07 54.11
N TYR A 854 -17.72 8.03 53.81
CA TYR A 854 -18.02 6.64 54.18
C TYR A 854 -16.73 5.99 54.70
N LEU A 855 -16.88 5.22 55.76
CA LEU A 855 -15.82 4.38 56.31
C LEU A 855 -16.03 2.92 55.85
N GLN A 856 -15.11 2.03 56.15
CA GLN A 856 -15.21 0.62 55.72
C GLN A 856 -16.52 -0.06 56.17
N GLU A 857 -17.01 0.28 57.37
CA GLU A 857 -18.29 -0.22 57.91
C GLU A 857 -19.51 0.32 57.15
N ASP A 858 -19.39 1.41 56.45
CA ASP A 858 -20.46 2.05 55.67
C ASP A 858 -20.57 1.54 54.23
N VAL A 859 -19.77 0.56 53.80
CA VAL A 859 -19.72 0.10 52.40
C VAL A 859 -21.12 -0.37 51.91
N SER A 860 -21.93 -0.98 52.74
CA SER A 860 -23.30 -1.36 52.38
C SER A 860 -24.20 -0.17 52.09
N ARG A 861 -24.06 0.94 52.85
CA ARG A 861 -24.77 2.19 52.60
C ARG A 861 -24.25 2.87 51.35
N LEU A 862 -22.94 2.91 51.16
CA LEU A 862 -22.33 3.42 49.95
C LEU A 862 -22.87 2.74 48.68
N VAL A 863 -22.96 1.38 48.65
CA VAL A 863 -23.54 0.64 47.54
C VAL A 863 -24.99 1.04 47.29
N GLY A 864 -25.80 1.18 48.35
CA GLY A 864 -27.17 1.64 48.21
C GLY A 864 -27.28 3.05 47.60
N ASP A 865 -26.40 3.96 48.01
CA ASP A 865 -26.37 5.32 47.48
C ASP A 865 -25.87 5.35 46.04
N LEU A 866 -24.86 4.54 45.65
CA LEU A 866 -24.28 4.51 44.29
C LEU A 866 -25.25 4.01 43.22
N VAL A 867 -26.17 3.13 43.59
CA VAL A 867 -27.19 2.58 42.63
C VAL A 867 -28.22 3.65 42.24
N GLU A 868 -28.35 4.72 43.01
CA GLU A 868 -29.29 5.82 42.75
C GLU A 868 -28.81 6.81 41.68
N TYR A 869 -27.55 6.71 41.21
CA TYR A 869 -26.98 7.63 40.23
C TYR A 869 -27.04 7.06 38.81
N ASP A 870 -27.27 7.92 37.80
CA ASP A 870 -27.26 7.59 36.41
C ASP A 870 -25.85 7.35 35.88
N LEU A 871 -24.81 7.88 36.62
CA LEU A 871 -23.39 7.69 36.24
C LEU A 871 -22.49 7.80 37.50
N VAL A 872 -21.54 6.88 37.61
CA VAL A 872 -20.44 6.97 38.58
C VAL A 872 -19.15 7.30 37.84
N VAL A 873 -18.51 8.41 38.22
CA VAL A 873 -17.25 8.91 37.62
C VAL A 873 -16.11 8.70 38.60
N GLY A 874 -14.97 8.28 38.09
CA GLY A 874 -13.75 8.15 38.87
C GLY A 874 -12.48 8.16 38.07
N PHE A 875 -11.35 8.10 38.76
CA PHE A 875 -10.02 8.04 38.12
C PHE A 875 -9.33 6.73 38.44
N ASN A 876 -9.27 5.77 37.50
CA ASN A 876 -8.83 4.38 37.66
C ASN A 876 -9.82 3.52 38.48
N ILE A 877 -11.06 3.95 38.58
CA ILE A 877 -12.10 3.36 39.41
C ILE A 877 -12.40 1.90 39.08
N LEU A 878 -12.42 1.54 37.75
CA LEU A 878 -12.73 0.18 37.30
C LEU A 878 -11.68 -0.84 37.74
N ARG A 879 -10.41 -0.46 37.83
CA ARG A 879 -9.31 -1.37 38.11
C ARG A 879 -8.86 -1.34 39.58
N PHE A 880 -9.14 -0.27 40.29
CA PHE A 880 -8.66 -0.08 41.64
C PHE A 880 -9.79 0.01 42.64
N ASP A 881 -10.57 1.08 42.65
CA ASP A 881 -11.59 1.34 43.67
C ASP A 881 -12.63 0.23 43.75
N PHE A 882 -13.17 -0.18 42.62
CA PHE A 882 -14.15 -1.27 42.56
C PHE A 882 -13.54 -2.63 42.96
N ALA A 883 -12.27 -2.85 42.70
CA ALA A 883 -11.59 -4.07 43.16
C ALA A 883 -11.42 -4.08 44.71
N VAL A 884 -11.09 -2.94 45.31
CA VAL A 884 -11.01 -2.80 46.78
C VAL A 884 -12.39 -2.99 47.43
N LEU A 885 -13.42 -2.32 46.91
CA LEU A 885 -14.78 -2.44 47.38
C LEU A 885 -15.37 -3.85 47.20
N GLY A 886 -15.01 -4.54 46.14
CA GLY A 886 -15.38 -5.95 45.86
C GLY A 886 -14.84 -6.93 46.91
N GLY A 887 -13.74 -6.59 47.61
CA GLY A 887 -13.23 -7.35 48.75
C GLY A 887 -14.07 -7.21 50.03
N LEU A 888 -14.94 -6.19 50.08
CA LEU A 888 -15.75 -5.88 51.25
C LEU A 888 -17.26 -6.08 51.03
N SER A 889 -17.71 -6.20 49.78
CA SER A 889 -19.12 -6.36 49.42
C SER A 889 -19.28 -7.47 48.35
N ARG A 890 -20.45 -8.15 48.36
CA ARG A 890 -20.82 -9.11 47.31
C ARG A 890 -21.51 -8.42 46.14
N PHE A 891 -21.62 -7.13 46.11
CA PHE A 891 -22.24 -6.38 45.01
C PHE A 891 -21.33 -6.44 43.79
N ASP A 892 -21.94 -6.62 42.63
CA ASP A 892 -21.22 -6.60 41.33
C ASP A 892 -21.11 -5.14 40.83
N PHE A 893 -20.00 -4.50 41.10
CA PHE A 893 -19.74 -3.11 40.69
C PHE A 893 -19.65 -2.91 39.19
N SER A 894 -19.53 -3.97 38.42
CA SER A 894 -19.55 -3.89 36.94
C SER A 894 -20.94 -3.54 36.39
N THR A 895 -21.98 -3.65 37.19
CA THR A 895 -23.37 -3.28 36.85
C THR A 895 -23.65 -1.79 36.93
N LEU A 896 -22.78 -1.01 37.62
CA LEU A 896 -22.93 0.45 37.70
C LEU A 896 -22.54 1.13 36.37
N PRO A 897 -23.38 2.08 35.90
CA PRO A 897 -22.99 2.94 34.78
C PRO A 897 -21.75 3.74 35.19
N THR A 898 -20.60 3.48 34.60
CA THR A 898 -19.33 4.01 35.08
C THR A 898 -18.52 4.69 33.99
N LEU A 899 -17.95 5.84 34.29
CA LEU A 899 -16.95 6.53 33.50
C LEU A 899 -15.61 6.57 34.22
N ASP A 900 -14.64 5.87 33.75
CA ASP A 900 -13.27 5.88 34.25
C ASP A 900 -12.39 6.78 33.39
N ILE A 901 -12.07 7.97 33.90
CA ILE A 901 -11.28 8.99 33.19
C ILE A 901 -9.92 8.41 32.75
N LEU A 902 -9.24 7.63 33.60
CA LEU A 902 -7.95 7.05 33.21
C LEU A 902 -8.08 5.98 32.14
N ALA A 903 -9.13 5.17 32.19
CA ALA A 903 -9.39 4.15 31.16
C ALA A 903 -9.67 4.79 29.80
N ASP A 904 -10.47 5.83 29.74
CA ASP A 904 -10.76 6.58 28.51
C ASP A 904 -9.49 7.24 27.94
N ILE A 905 -8.70 7.89 28.77
CA ILE A 905 -7.43 8.50 28.36
C ILE A 905 -6.46 7.43 27.85
N HIS A 906 -6.37 6.31 28.55
CA HIS A 906 -5.52 5.21 28.13
C HIS A 906 -5.97 4.60 26.80
N ALA A 907 -7.26 4.50 26.55
CA ALA A 907 -7.81 4.03 25.27
C ALA A 907 -7.41 4.96 24.11
N ILE A 908 -7.35 6.28 24.35
CA ILE A 908 -6.94 7.26 23.34
C ILE A 908 -5.43 7.28 23.16
N LEU A 909 -4.64 7.39 24.24
CA LEU A 909 -3.20 7.64 24.16
C LEU A 909 -2.34 6.35 24.06
N GLY A 910 -2.86 5.20 24.50
CA GLY A 910 -2.10 3.95 24.63
C GLY A 910 -1.13 3.93 25.84
N TYR A 911 -1.11 4.97 26.65
CA TYR A 911 -0.34 5.05 27.90
C TYR A 911 -1.11 5.85 28.98
N ARG A 912 -0.72 5.69 30.24
CA ARG A 912 -1.39 6.31 31.38
C ARG A 912 -0.82 7.69 31.68
N LEU A 913 -1.70 8.64 32.05
CA LEU A 913 -1.37 9.91 32.67
C LEU A 913 -1.84 9.89 34.11
N SER A 914 -1.16 10.61 35.00
CA SER A 914 -1.59 10.74 36.40
C SER A 914 -2.68 11.82 36.53
N LEU A 915 -3.51 11.69 37.58
CA LEU A 915 -4.50 12.70 37.92
C LEU A 915 -3.86 14.09 38.12
N ASP A 916 -2.74 14.16 38.87
CA ASP A 916 -1.98 15.39 39.11
C ASP A 916 -1.50 16.05 37.79
N HIS A 917 -1.02 15.27 36.80
CA HIS A 917 -0.57 15.80 35.53
C HIS A 917 -1.73 16.46 34.77
N LEU A 918 -2.88 15.79 34.71
CA LEU A 918 -4.07 16.31 34.03
C LEU A 918 -4.67 17.52 34.75
N ALA A 919 -4.76 17.47 36.07
CA ALA A 919 -5.24 18.57 36.90
C ALA A 919 -4.40 19.84 36.73
N ARG A 920 -3.10 19.71 36.76
CA ARG A 920 -2.15 20.82 36.59
C ARG A 920 -2.28 21.45 35.20
N GLU A 921 -2.30 20.66 34.18
CA GLU A 921 -2.32 21.17 32.80
C GLU A 921 -3.72 21.65 32.36
N THR A 922 -4.80 21.00 32.84
CA THR A 922 -6.18 21.35 32.48
C THR A 922 -6.78 22.44 33.34
N LEU A 923 -6.59 22.32 34.66
CA LEU A 923 -7.26 23.17 35.65
C LEU A 923 -6.30 24.19 36.33
N GLY A 924 -4.99 24.04 36.16
CA GLY A 924 -3.99 24.80 36.93
C GLY A 924 -3.91 24.38 38.41
N ALA A 925 -4.53 23.26 38.78
CA ALA A 925 -4.56 22.75 40.13
C ALA A 925 -3.40 21.78 40.40
N ALA A 926 -2.82 21.81 41.60
CA ALA A 926 -1.77 20.89 42.02
C ALA A 926 -2.29 19.92 43.07
N LYS A 927 -1.83 18.68 43.08
CA LYS A 927 -2.14 17.67 44.09
C LYS A 927 -1.50 18.05 45.42
N THR A 928 -2.22 17.85 46.55
CA THR A 928 -1.79 18.25 47.88
C THR A 928 -0.93 17.24 48.61
N ALA A 929 -1.07 15.92 48.27
CA ALA A 929 -0.33 14.80 48.87
C ALA A 929 -0.23 13.60 47.91
N SER A 930 0.24 12.45 48.35
CA SER A 930 0.31 11.21 47.63
C SER A 930 -0.40 10.06 48.34
N GLY A 931 -0.89 9.03 47.69
CA GLY A 931 -1.52 7.85 48.32
C GLY A 931 -0.59 7.12 49.32
N MET A 932 0.72 7.24 49.20
CA MET A 932 1.69 6.76 50.15
C MET A 932 1.62 7.55 51.47
N GLN A 933 1.31 8.84 51.38
CA GLN A 933 1.12 9.71 52.55
C GLN A 933 -0.18 9.37 53.26
N ALA A 934 -1.26 9.07 52.55
CA ALA A 934 -2.53 8.64 53.13
C ALA A 934 -2.38 7.34 53.95
N LEU A 935 -1.60 6.37 53.45
CA LEU A 935 -1.25 5.17 54.20
C LEU A 935 -0.45 5.43 55.47
N ALA A 936 0.47 6.43 55.46
CA ALA A 936 1.20 6.82 56.66
C ALA A 936 0.24 7.45 57.69
N TRP A 937 -0.62 8.36 57.28
CA TRP A 937 -1.64 8.96 58.12
C TRP A 937 -2.61 7.94 58.74
N TRP A 938 -2.98 6.89 57.94
CA TRP A 938 -3.79 5.79 58.48
C TRP A 938 -3.11 5.08 59.64
N LYS A 939 -1.84 4.77 59.53
CA LYS A 939 -1.05 4.11 60.57
C LYS A 939 -0.83 4.99 61.81
N GLU A 940 -0.87 6.31 61.61
CA GLU A 940 -0.79 7.31 62.67
C GLU A 940 -2.15 7.66 63.30
N GLY A 941 -3.27 7.10 62.76
CA GLY A 941 -4.62 7.38 63.24
C GLY A 941 -5.18 8.76 62.85
N ARG A 942 -4.63 9.40 61.81
CA ARG A 942 -4.95 10.76 61.37
C ARG A 942 -6.02 10.72 60.25
N LEU A 943 -7.21 10.24 60.59
CA LEU A 943 -8.31 10.06 59.64
C LEU A 943 -8.78 11.37 58.98
N GLY A 944 -8.75 12.49 59.74
CA GLY A 944 -9.18 13.79 59.22
C GLY A 944 -8.38 14.23 57.98
N GLU A 945 -7.07 14.09 58.02
CA GLU A 945 -6.19 14.43 56.90
C GLU A 945 -6.40 13.51 55.68
N ILE A 946 -6.73 12.22 55.89
CA ILE A 946 -7.05 11.28 54.81
C ILE A 946 -8.36 11.71 54.13
N LEU A 947 -9.37 12.04 54.88
CA LEU A 947 -10.66 12.53 54.41
C LEU A 947 -10.51 13.83 53.61
N GLU A 948 -9.74 14.81 54.13
CA GLU A 948 -9.46 16.06 53.41
C GLU A 948 -8.71 15.80 52.09
N TYR A 949 -7.74 14.91 52.06
CA TYR A 949 -7.00 14.51 50.89
C TYR A 949 -7.89 13.81 49.85
N CYS A 950 -8.66 12.79 50.27
CA CYS A 950 -9.60 12.07 49.40
C CYS A 950 -10.70 13.03 48.85
N ARG A 951 -11.23 13.95 49.66
CA ARG A 951 -12.17 14.99 49.21
C ARG A 951 -11.56 15.89 48.11
N HIS A 952 -10.27 16.24 48.25
CA HIS A 952 -9.57 17.04 47.25
C HIS A 952 -9.43 16.26 45.89
N ASP A 953 -9.07 14.97 45.92
CA ASP A 953 -8.95 14.15 44.74
C ASP A 953 -10.32 13.96 44.06
N VAL A 954 -11.40 13.81 44.78
CA VAL A 954 -12.78 13.78 44.27
C VAL A 954 -13.16 15.13 43.60
N ALA A 955 -12.82 16.26 44.27
CA ALA A 955 -13.10 17.59 43.71
C ALA A 955 -12.34 17.81 42.37
N VAL A 956 -11.06 17.46 42.34
CA VAL A 956 -10.23 17.55 41.11
C VAL A 956 -10.78 16.65 40.01
N THR A 957 -11.21 15.44 40.35
CA THR A 957 -11.77 14.49 39.37
C THR A 957 -13.10 15.02 38.82
N ARG A 958 -13.96 15.59 39.64
CA ARG A 958 -15.19 16.30 39.26
C ARG A 958 -14.89 17.44 38.28
N ASP A 959 -13.96 18.31 38.64
CA ASP A 959 -13.64 19.50 37.84
C ASP A 959 -13.05 19.14 36.49
N LEU A 960 -12.26 18.06 36.42
CA LEU A 960 -11.77 17.49 35.16
C LEU A 960 -12.91 16.92 34.28
N PHE A 961 -13.84 16.19 34.90
CA PHE A 961 -15.00 15.66 34.22
C PHE A 961 -15.87 16.78 33.66
N GLU A 962 -16.22 17.76 34.45
CA GLU A 962 -17.00 18.92 34.04
C GLU A 962 -16.30 19.76 32.96
N PHE A 963 -14.97 19.95 33.08
CA PHE A 963 -14.17 20.62 32.06
C PHE A 963 -14.25 19.86 30.73
N GLY A 964 -14.08 18.53 30.77
CA GLY A 964 -14.17 17.66 29.59
C GLY A 964 -15.56 17.73 28.93
N LEU A 965 -16.64 17.73 29.73
CA LEU A 965 -18.01 17.90 29.22
C LEU A 965 -18.22 19.24 28.53
N ARG A 966 -17.72 20.35 29.14
CA ARG A 966 -17.89 21.70 28.57
C ARG A 966 -17.07 21.94 27.33
N HIS A 967 -15.85 21.44 27.31
CA HIS A 967 -14.85 21.80 26.30
C HIS A 967 -14.57 20.70 25.26
N GLY A 968 -15.06 19.46 25.48
CA GLY A 968 -14.79 18.31 24.60
C GLY A 968 -13.33 17.86 24.59
N HIS A 969 -12.51 18.33 25.52
CA HIS A 969 -11.10 17.92 25.64
C HIS A 969 -10.56 18.19 27.06
N LEU A 970 -9.48 17.46 27.40
CA LEU A 970 -8.58 17.78 28.50
C LEU A 970 -7.24 18.28 27.96
N LEU A 971 -6.40 18.87 28.81
CA LEU A 971 -5.05 19.27 28.47
C LEU A 971 -4.02 18.37 29.14
N PHE A 972 -2.95 18.06 28.43
CA PHE A 972 -1.77 17.43 29.01
C PHE A 972 -0.50 17.97 28.34
N ARG A 973 0.65 17.84 28.99
CA ARG A 973 1.94 18.24 28.42
C ARG A 973 2.63 17.01 27.80
N ASN A 974 2.96 17.10 26.52
CA ASN A 974 3.68 16.05 25.84
C ASN A 974 5.18 16.05 26.21
N LYS A 975 5.95 15.06 25.69
CA LYS A 975 7.39 14.97 25.98
C LYS A 975 8.22 16.13 25.44
N ALA A 976 7.72 16.87 24.47
CA ALA A 976 8.34 18.10 23.95
C ALA A 976 8.02 19.34 24.80
N GLY A 977 7.31 19.17 25.93
CA GLY A 977 6.97 20.27 26.83
C GLY A 977 5.79 21.14 26.36
N LYS A 978 5.09 20.78 25.26
CA LYS A 978 3.95 21.53 24.74
C LYS A 978 2.63 21.03 25.34
N ALA A 979 1.73 21.95 25.68
CA ALA A 979 0.35 21.64 26.07
C ALA A 979 -0.43 21.15 24.85
N VAL A 980 -1.14 20.01 24.99
CA VAL A 980 -1.86 19.33 23.89
C VAL A 980 -3.27 19.03 24.37
N ARG A 981 -4.26 19.22 23.47
CA ARG A 981 -5.66 18.87 23.70
C ARG A 981 -5.88 17.39 23.46
N LEU A 982 -6.41 16.72 24.48
CA LEU A 982 -6.85 15.32 24.41
C LEU A 982 -8.37 15.32 24.22
N PRO A 983 -8.91 14.98 23.06
CA PRO A 983 -10.33 14.99 22.81
C PRO A 983 -11.04 13.95 23.69
N VAL A 984 -12.17 14.33 24.31
CA VAL A 984 -13.06 13.45 25.09
C VAL A 984 -14.49 13.66 24.62
N ASP A 985 -15.24 12.58 24.43
CA ASP A 985 -16.63 12.62 23.99
C ASP A 985 -17.55 12.07 25.09
N TRP A 986 -17.46 12.69 26.26
CA TRP A 986 -18.29 12.28 27.40
C TRP A 986 -19.73 12.76 27.28
N ALA A 987 -19.97 13.86 26.55
CA ALA A 987 -21.31 14.37 26.30
C ALA A 987 -22.19 13.36 25.53
N ALA A 988 -21.63 12.65 24.56
CA ALA A 988 -22.36 11.62 23.81
C ALA A 988 -22.74 10.37 24.64
N ARG A 989 -22.04 10.14 25.78
CA ARG A 989 -22.35 9.03 26.70
C ARG A 989 -23.42 9.36 27.71
N ILE A 990 -23.72 10.65 27.89
CA ILE A 990 -24.70 11.20 28.86
C ILE A 990 -26.01 11.56 28.15
N ALA A 991 -25.98 11.73 26.83
CA ALA A 991 -27.17 11.97 26.04
C ALA A 991 -28.11 10.76 26.12
N PRO A 992 -29.42 10.95 26.44
CA PRO A 992 -30.39 9.88 26.59
C PRO A 992 -30.60 9.06 25.34
#